data_a66ff4b584c2a689e3a29747ea2a7c1c
#
_entry.id   a66ff4b584c2a689e3a29747ea2a7c1c
#
_cell.length_a   1.000
_cell.length_b   1.000
_cell.length_c   1.000
_cell.angle_alpha   90.00
_cell.angle_beta   90.00
_cell.angle_gamma   90.00
#
_symmetry.space_group_name_H-M   'P 1'
#
loop_
_entity.id
_entity.type
_entity.pdbx_description
1 polymer ?
#
loop_
_entity_poly.entity_id
_entity_poly.type
_entity_poly.pdbx_seq_one_letter_code
_entity_poly.pdbx_strand_id
1 'polypeptide(L)'
;MSEKFKSADWIWCNSVPEPDEYGEFVDCYMYKKGKALLRISADSNYAAYINGHLAAWGQYADFPYDKVYDEVDVTEYCKKGENRIAILVWYYGISSSFTYYPGKAGLLYEVLSGEVVLCESNTDTLARMSKAYMNHRKKELSWQLGLGYGYDATKEDEWLEGELVDFSSAMKVEQELPLRIRPCNRLTMLPEVEAKPCKQINNTDIVYDLGKEQVGLLSFELVSPCEQEVIISYGEHLEDGCVRRIIGDRDFSMTYVAKQGDNVYMNPFRRFGCRYLEIQSEYPVTVTKMAIIPTMYLLKEKRRPALSEVQNKIYDMCIETLHLCMHEHYEDCPWREQALYAMDSRNQMLCGYYAFGEYIFPRSNLELISKDNRADGLLSICYPSKHELAIPSFSLHFITACAEYLEHSWDDTFLEQIYPKLESIVSSFLSRMQDGLALTFTGKRYWNFYEWREGLSAEDELDAGEAVIAHQDLILNALLSIALQKMAWIAEKLGKETDYFGLAQRINNRIIDVFWDKSLGICYNRPEHTLYSQLGNSLAILCGAVSGQDAYQLCERIMVDSEMAPITISMQCFKYDAWLKTDKEKYAAVVLQDIEKNYKVMMDYGSTTVWELESMDGPADSLCHGWSALPIYYYHIL
;
A
#
# COMPACT_ATOMS: atom_id res chain seq x y z
N MET A 1 9.66 -16.06 24.19
CA MET A 1 8.18 -16.13 24.25
C MET A 1 7.68 -14.78 24.73
N SER A 2 6.80 -14.13 24.02
CA SER A 2 6.23 -12.87 24.51
C SER A 2 5.33 -13.19 25.69
N GLU A 3 5.61 -12.61 26.86
CA GLU A 3 4.82 -12.72 28.09
C GLU A 3 3.39 -12.14 27.99
N LYS A 4 2.87 -11.93 26.78
CA LYS A 4 1.68 -11.09 26.55
C LYS A 4 0.39 -11.88 26.40
N PHE A 5 0.40 -13.09 25.83
CA PHE A 5 -0.72 -14.03 25.89
C PHE A 5 -0.43 -15.05 26.99
N LYS A 6 -1.31 -15.12 28.00
CA LYS A 6 -1.02 -15.86 29.24
C LYS A 6 -1.15 -17.38 29.05
N SER A 7 -2.21 -17.82 28.37
CA SER A 7 -2.55 -19.23 28.20
C SER A 7 -3.29 -19.54 26.89
N ALA A 8 -3.51 -18.57 26.03
CA ALA A 8 -4.21 -18.76 24.77
C ALA A 8 -3.41 -19.64 23.80
N ASP A 9 -4.10 -20.52 23.11
CA ASP A 9 -3.58 -21.36 22.04
C ASP A 9 -3.98 -20.81 20.68
N TRP A 10 -3.12 -21.00 19.67
CA TRP A 10 -3.53 -20.87 18.28
C TRP A 10 -4.53 -21.97 17.93
N ILE A 11 -5.67 -21.59 17.35
CA ILE A 11 -6.75 -22.52 17.01
C ILE A 11 -7.21 -22.35 15.57
N TRP A 12 -7.81 -23.41 15.00
CA TRP A 12 -8.50 -23.38 13.73
C TRP A 12 -9.75 -24.26 13.76
N CYS A 13 -10.63 -24.14 12.78
CA CYS A 13 -11.91 -24.86 12.73
C CYS A 13 -11.81 -26.30 12.21
N ASN A 14 -10.70 -26.67 11.55
CA ASN A 14 -10.44 -28.01 11.06
C ASN A 14 -8.96 -28.41 11.23
N SER A 15 -8.64 -29.71 11.03
CA SER A 15 -7.29 -30.25 11.21
C SER A 15 -6.38 -30.11 9.98
N VAL A 16 -6.94 -29.81 8.82
CA VAL A 16 -6.22 -29.67 7.55
C VAL A 16 -6.74 -28.42 6.86
N PRO A 17 -6.29 -27.22 7.23
CA PRO A 17 -6.69 -26.00 6.59
C PRO A 17 -6.29 -25.97 5.10
N GLU A 18 -7.19 -25.51 4.27
CA GLU A 18 -6.93 -25.23 2.87
C GLU A 18 -6.99 -23.71 2.57
N PRO A 19 -6.33 -23.24 1.50
CA PRO A 19 -6.45 -21.84 1.10
C PRO A 19 -7.89 -21.41 0.80
N ASP A 20 -8.19 -20.16 1.15
CA ASP A 20 -9.50 -19.51 0.97
C ASP A 20 -10.60 -20.15 1.82
N GLU A 21 -10.32 -20.27 3.12
CA GLU A 21 -11.26 -20.75 4.15
C GLU A 21 -11.74 -19.62 5.06
N TYR A 22 -13.00 -19.73 5.48
CA TYR A 22 -13.59 -18.85 6.48
C TYR A 22 -13.98 -19.66 7.70
N GLY A 23 -13.32 -19.39 8.84
CA GLY A 23 -13.61 -19.99 10.13
C GLY A 23 -14.46 -19.06 11.00
N GLU A 24 -15.52 -19.60 11.60
CA GLU A 24 -16.36 -18.95 12.61
C GLU A 24 -16.05 -19.52 13.98
N PHE A 25 -15.76 -18.65 14.95
CA PHE A 25 -15.34 -19.01 16.31
C PHE A 25 -16.22 -18.29 17.33
N VAL A 26 -16.66 -19.00 18.38
CA VAL A 26 -17.54 -18.43 19.40
C VAL A 26 -17.10 -18.88 20.79
N ASP A 27 -17.13 -17.91 21.71
CA ASP A 27 -16.92 -18.15 23.14
C ASP A 27 -17.83 -17.25 23.97
N CYS A 28 -17.99 -17.57 25.25
CA CYS A 28 -18.78 -16.79 26.19
C CYS A 28 -17.94 -16.46 27.43
N TYR A 29 -18.13 -15.25 27.99
CA TYR A 29 -17.44 -14.83 29.19
C TYR A 29 -18.30 -13.97 30.11
N MET A 30 -17.94 -14.01 31.40
CA MET A 30 -18.62 -13.21 32.42
C MET A 30 -17.90 -11.87 32.61
N TYR A 31 -18.54 -10.77 32.31
CA TYR A 31 -18.02 -9.42 32.55
C TYR A 31 -18.75 -8.74 33.72
N LYS A 32 -17.99 -8.09 34.59
CA LYS A 32 -18.54 -7.39 35.76
C LYS A 32 -18.47 -5.87 35.61
N LYS A 33 -17.28 -5.33 35.41
CA LYS A 33 -17.00 -3.90 35.25
C LYS A 33 -15.50 -3.67 34.95
N GLY A 34 -15.16 -2.47 34.55
CA GLY A 34 -13.78 -2.04 34.32
C GLY A 34 -13.51 -1.98 32.82
N LYS A 35 -12.27 -1.76 32.44
CA LYS A 35 -11.85 -1.79 31.05
C LYS A 35 -11.80 -3.24 30.55
N ALA A 36 -12.42 -3.53 29.40
CA ALA A 36 -12.31 -4.81 28.72
C ALA A 36 -11.42 -4.64 27.48
N LEU A 37 -10.36 -5.43 27.37
CA LEU A 37 -9.41 -5.40 26.25
C LEU A 37 -9.47 -6.73 25.50
N LEU A 38 -9.63 -6.66 24.20
CA LEU A 38 -9.42 -7.77 23.28
C LEU A 38 -7.99 -7.69 22.73
N ARG A 39 -7.20 -8.73 22.96
CA ARG A 39 -5.96 -8.99 22.22
C ARG A 39 -6.25 -10.04 21.18
N ILE A 40 -5.86 -9.80 19.95
CA ILE A 40 -6.19 -10.69 18.83
C ILE A 40 -5.13 -10.66 17.73
N SER A 41 -4.84 -11.83 17.20
CA SER A 41 -4.03 -12.02 15.99
C SER A 41 -4.60 -13.17 15.17
N ALA A 42 -4.59 -13.05 13.87
CA ALA A 42 -5.08 -14.08 12.95
C ALA A 42 -4.19 -14.20 11.71
N ASP A 43 -4.32 -15.29 11.01
CA ASP A 43 -3.88 -15.43 9.64
C ASP A 43 -5.12 -15.82 8.79
N SER A 44 -5.65 -14.97 7.90
CA SER A 44 -5.02 -13.75 7.35
C SER A 44 -5.73 -12.45 7.75
N ASN A 45 -7.05 -12.50 7.97
CA ASN A 45 -7.86 -11.34 8.30
C ASN A 45 -9.02 -11.73 9.24
N TYR A 46 -9.46 -10.84 10.13
CA TYR A 46 -10.50 -11.14 11.11
C TYR A 46 -11.55 -10.03 11.24
N ALA A 47 -12.76 -10.44 11.65
CA ALA A 47 -13.82 -9.57 12.15
C ALA A 47 -14.32 -10.14 13.49
N ALA A 48 -14.19 -9.37 14.58
CA ALA A 48 -14.56 -9.78 15.93
C ALA A 48 -15.79 -9.00 16.40
N TYR A 49 -16.79 -9.74 16.86
CA TYR A 49 -18.07 -9.22 17.32
C TYR A 49 -18.22 -9.49 18.82
N ILE A 50 -18.71 -8.50 19.57
CA ILE A 50 -19.13 -8.65 20.96
C ILE A 50 -20.64 -8.41 21.02
N ASN A 51 -21.39 -9.42 21.48
CA ASN A 51 -22.86 -9.36 21.55
C ASN A 51 -23.49 -8.87 20.22
N GLY A 52 -23.04 -9.43 19.07
CA GLY A 52 -23.52 -9.09 17.73
C GLY A 52 -22.94 -7.80 17.10
N HIS A 53 -22.26 -6.96 17.88
CA HIS A 53 -21.69 -5.71 17.40
C HIS A 53 -20.25 -5.90 16.92
N LEU A 54 -19.90 -5.42 15.72
CA LEU A 54 -18.53 -5.44 15.20
C LEU A 54 -17.64 -4.53 16.06
N ALA A 55 -16.80 -5.15 16.89
CA ALA A 55 -15.95 -4.47 17.87
C ALA A 55 -14.50 -4.28 17.37
N ALA A 56 -14.02 -5.18 16.50
CA ALA A 56 -12.69 -5.10 15.93
C ALA A 56 -12.63 -5.82 14.57
N TRP A 57 -11.79 -5.32 13.68
CA TRP A 57 -11.49 -5.95 12.39
C TRP A 57 -10.04 -5.67 12.00
N GLY A 58 -9.49 -6.40 11.08
CA GLY A 58 -8.11 -6.36 10.61
C GLY A 58 -7.65 -7.81 10.40
N GLN A 59 -6.50 -8.00 10.11
CA GLN A 59 -5.17 -8.05 10.71
C GLN A 59 -4.29 -6.92 10.17
N TYR A 60 -3.30 -6.47 10.93
CA TYR A 60 -2.22 -5.64 10.42
C TYR A 60 -1.41 -6.44 9.41
N ALA A 61 -0.99 -5.80 8.32
CA ALA A 61 -0.12 -6.41 7.34
C ALA A 61 1.23 -6.77 7.96
N ASP A 62 1.54 -8.07 8.04
CA ASP A 62 2.72 -8.58 8.74
C ASP A 62 3.35 -9.79 8.04
N PHE A 63 4.55 -10.14 8.46
CA PHE A 63 5.19 -11.39 8.05
C PHE A 63 4.93 -12.49 9.09
N PRO A 64 4.78 -13.76 8.69
CA PRO A 64 4.55 -14.85 9.65
C PRO A 64 5.70 -15.04 10.63
N TYR A 65 6.90 -14.58 10.33
CA TYR A 65 8.06 -14.59 11.25
C TYR A 65 8.21 -13.31 12.08
N ASP A 66 7.32 -12.30 11.92
CA ASP A 66 7.23 -11.08 12.71
C ASP A 66 5.74 -10.71 12.89
N LYS A 67 5.00 -11.62 13.55
CA LYS A 67 3.53 -11.56 13.66
C LYS A 67 3.08 -10.44 14.59
N VAL A 68 2.02 -9.73 14.18
CA VAL A 68 1.44 -8.61 14.94
C VAL A 68 0.13 -9.04 15.60
N TYR A 69 -0.14 -8.51 16.80
CA TYR A 69 -1.45 -8.58 17.42
C TYR A 69 -2.03 -7.20 17.68
N ASP A 70 -3.35 -7.09 17.62
CA ASP A 70 -4.10 -5.91 18.01
C ASP A 70 -4.45 -5.95 19.50
N GLU A 71 -4.49 -4.79 20.16
CA GLU A 71 -5.09 -4.59 21.47
C GLU A 71 -6.20 -3.55 21.36
N VAL A 72 -7.45 -3.98 21.58
CA VAL A 72 -8.65 -3.18 21.30
C VAL A 72 -9.47 -3.02 22.56
N ASP A 73 -9.84 -1.79 22.89
CA ASP A 73 -10.81 -1.51 23.96
C ASP A 73 -12.22 -1.87 23.45
N VAL A 74 -12.79 -2.93 24.01
CA VAL A 74 -14.12 -3.43 23.67
C VAL A 74 -15.14 -3.18 24.78
N THR A 75 -14.83 -2.30 25.74
CA THR A 75 -15.65 -2.03 26.92
C THR A 75 -17.07 -1.60 26.57
N GLU A 76 -17.25 -0.78 25.54
CA GLU A 76 -18.55 -0.24 25.14
C GLU A 76 -19.52 -1.30 24.62
N TYR A 77 -18.99 -2.44 24.10
CA TYR A 77 -19.79 -3.56 23.61
C TYR A 77 -20.14 -4.58 24.71
N CYS A 78 -19.49 -4.46 25.89
CA CYS A 78 -19.70 -5.39 27.00
C CYS A 78 -20.88 -5.00 27.87
N LYS A 79 -21.72 -5.97 28.22
CA LYS A 79 -22.81 -5.84 29.22
C LYS A 79 -22.43 -6.57 30.51
N LYS A 80 -22.95 -6.10 31.66
CA LYS A 80 -22.77 -6.81 32.93
C LYS A 80 -23.43 -8.20 32.88
N GLY A 81 -22.67 -9.22 33.21
CA GLY A 81 -23.11 -10.62 33.13
C GLY A 81 -22.44 -11.36 31.98
N GLU A 82 -23.15 -12.26 31.36
CA GLU A 82 -22.66 -13.05 30.24
C GLU A 82 -22.58 -12.23 28.96
N ASN A 83 -21.49 -12.37 28.24
CA ASN A 83 -21.20 -11.76 26.95
C ASN A 83 -20.75 -12.87 26.00
N ARG A 84 -21.06 -12.72 24.72
CA ARG A 84 -20.56 -13.57 23.64
C ARG A 84 -19.52 -12.81 22.84
N ILE A 85 -18.39 -13.46 22.58
CA ILE A 85 -17.46 -13.07 21.53
C ILE A 85 -17.63 -14.03 20.36
N ALA A 86 -17.80 -13.48 19.17
CA ALA A 86 -17.91 -14.22 17.91
C ALA A 86 -16.88 -13.66 16.94
N ILE A 87 -16.04 -14.51 16.36
CA ILE A 87 -14.93 -14.09 15.51
C ILE A 87 -15.02 -14.83 14.17
N LEU A 88 -15.05 -14.07 13.08
CA LEU A 88 -14.94 -14.59 11.72
C LEU A 88 -13.50 -14.34 11.23
N VAL A 89 -12.85 -15.37 10.71
CA VAL A 89 -11.47 -15.29 10.19
C VAL A 89 -11.47 -15.76 8.73
N TRP A 90 -10.89 -14.97 7.84
CA TRP A 90 -10.61 -15.35 6.46
C TRP A 90 -9.15 -15.73 6.31
N TYR A 91 -8.86 -16.99 6.02
CA TYR A 91 -7.54 -17.53 5.76
C TYR A 91 -7.26 -17.56 4.25
N TYR A 92 -6.28 -16.77 3.79
CA TYR A 92 -5.91 -16.75 2.37
C TYR A 92 -5.06 -17.95 1.97
N GLY A 93 -4.05 -18.28 2.74
CA GLY A 93 -3.25 -19.52 2.66
C GLY A 93 -2.32 -19.66 1.46
N ILE A 94 -2.37 -18.75 0.47
CA ILE A 94 -1.54 -18.76 -0.74
C ILE A 94 -0.92 -17.38 -0.99
N SER A 95 0.22 -17.34 -1.69
CA SER A 95 0.84 -16.08 -2.13
C SER A 95 0.05 -15.50 -3.29
N SER A 96 -1.07 -14.86 -2.99
CA SER A 96 -2.06 -14.38 -3.95
C SER A 96 -2.08 -12.86 -4.08
N SER A 97 -1.29 -12.11 -3.28
CA SER A 97 -1.32 -10.65 -3.33
C SER A 97 0.01 -10.01 -2.92
N PHE A 98 0.11 -8.71 -3.19
CA PHE A 98 1.23 -7.86 -2.80
C PHE A 98 1.19 -7.42 -1.33
N THR A 99 0.13 -7.78 -0.61
CA THR A 99 -0.11 -7.38 0.77
C THR A 99 -0.19 -8.57 1.73
N TYR A 100 0.22 -9.76 1.27
CA TYR A 100 0.14 -10.97 2.08
C TYR A 100 1.33 -11.91 1.87
N TYR A 101 1.96 -12.29 2.96
CA TYR A 101 2.94 -13.37 3.02
C TYR A 101 2.28 -14.59 3.69
N PRO A 102 2.16 -15.75 3.02
CA PRO A 102 1.43 -16.90 3.55
C PRO A 102 2.00 -17.42 4.87
N GLY A 103 1.14 -17.51 5.89
CA GLY A 103 1.35 -18.18 7.16
C GLY A 103 0.53 -19.45 7.29
N LYS A 104 0.44 -19.99 8.49
CA LYS A 104 -0.48 -21.09 8.84
C LYS A 104 -1.83 -20.50 9.25
N ALA A 105 -2.92 -21.16 8.88
CA ALA A 105 -4.25 -20.82 9.38
C ALA A 105 -4.25 -20.76 10.90
N GLY A 106 -4.85 -19.73 11.46
CA GLY A 106 -4.89 -19.61 12.92
C GLY A 106 -5.57 -18.34 13.41
N LEU A 107 -6.17 -18.50 14.59
CA LEU A 107 -6.72 -17.44 15.42
C LEU A 107 -6.13 -17.56 16.81
N LEU A 108 -5.69 -16.43 17.37
CA LEU A 108 -5.23 -16.30 18.74
C LEU A 108 -5.91 -15.09 19.37
N TYR A 109 -6.60 -15.25 20.50
CA TYR A 109 -7.20 -14.12 21.20
C TYR A 109 -7.27 -14.31 22.72
N GLU A 110 -7.35 -13.19 23.44
CA GLU A 110 -7.70 -13.09 24.87
C GLU A 110 -8.62 -11.88 25.08
N VAL A 111 -9.66 -12.06 25.89
CA VAL A 111 -10.44 -10.93 26.46
C VAL A 111 -10.03 -10.74 27.90
N LEU A 112 -9.58 -9.53 28.24
CA LEU A 112 -8.99 -9.20 29.53
C LEU A 112 -9.82 -8.13 30.27
N SER A 113 -9.88 -8.20 31.59
CA SER A 113 -10.29 -7.09 32.45
C SER A 113 -9.22 -6.84 33.51
N GLY A 114 -8.40 -5.81 33.28
CA GLY A 114 -7.14 -5.64 34.02
C GLY A 114 -6.21 -6.81 33.77
N GLU A 115 -5.75 -7.46 34.85
CA GLU A 115 -4.88 -8.66 34.78
C GLU A 115 -5.64 -9.98 34.63
N VAL A 116 -6.98 -9.96 34.66
CA VAL A 116 -7.82 -11.14 34.63
C VAL A 116 -8.19 -11.50 33.22
N VAL A 117 -7.85 -12.72 32.78
CA VAL A 117 -8.35 -13.29 31.51
C VAL A 117 -9.82 -13.68 31.74
N LEU A 118 -10.72 -13.16 30.93
CA LEU A 118 -12.16 -13.47 30.95
C LEU A 118 -12.50 -14.65 30.04
N CYS A 119 -11.91 -14.70 28.85
CA CYS A 119 -11.87 -15.86 27.95
C CYS A 119 -10.65 -15.78 27.03
N GLU A 120 -10.28 -16.88 26.43
CA GLU A 120 -9.12 -17.03 25.57
C GLU A 120 -9.31 -18.16 24.56
N SER A 121 -8.63 -18.06 23.43
CA SER A 121 -8.65 -19.11 22.40
C SER A 121 -8.01 -20.41 22.90
N ASN A 122 -8.73 -21.51 22.84
CA ASN A 122 -8.28 -22.86 23.18
C ASN A 122 -9.20 -23.90 22.54
N THR A 123 -9.02 -25.18 22.89
CA THR A 123 -9.83 -26.28 22.36
C THR A 123 -11.27 -26.32 22.87
N ASP A 124 -11.63 -25.52 23.88
CA ASP A 124 -13.02 -25.38 24.36
C ASP A 124 -13.80 -24.32 23.53
N THR A 125 -13.10 -23.43 22.81
CA THR A 125 -13.72 -22.50 21.86
C THR A 125 -14.51 -23.27 20.81
N LEU A 126 -15.77 -22.87 20.57
CA LEU A 126 -16.61 -23.48 19.56
C LEU A 126 -16.27 -22.91 18.18
N ALA A 127 -16.13 -23.77 17.17
CA ALA A 127 -15.72 -23.38 15.83
C ALA A 127 -16.42 -24.20 14.74
N ARG A 128 -16.57 -23.59 13.57
CA ARG A 128 -16.99 -24.26 12.32
C ARG A 128 -16.45 -23.54 11.10
N MET A 129 -16.51 -24.16 9.94
CA MET A 129 -16.39 -23.47 8.64
C MET A 129 -17.62 -22.59 8.42
N SER A 130 -17.43 -21.37 7.91
CA SER A 130 -18.55 -20.49 7.56
C SER A 130 -19.46 -21.14 6.51
N LYS A 131 -20.77 -21.00 6.71
CA LYS A 131 -21.79 -21.47 5.76
C LYS A 131 -22.06 -20.40 4.69
N ALA A 132 -22.08 -19.14 5.08
CA ALA A 132 -22.46 -18.02 4.21
C ALA A 132 -21.30 -17.54 3.34
N TYR A 133 -20.07 -17.46 3.88
CA TYR A 133 -18.90 -17.19 3.05
C TYR A 133 -18.51 -18.44 2.23
N MET A 134 -18.30 -18.23 0.92
CA MET A 134 -18.00 -19.31 -0.01
C MET A 134 -16.52 -19.72 0.11
N ASN A 135 -16.28 -20.84 0.78
CA ASN A 135 -14.94 -21.41 0.95
C ASN A 135 -14.36 -21.99 -0.36
N HIS A 136 -13.03 -21.99 -0.47
CA HIS A 136 -12.25 -22.66 -1.54
C HIS A 136 -12.52 -22.16 -2.96
N ARG A 137 -13.04 -20.96 -3.15
CA ARG A 137 -13.27 -20.38 -4.47
C ARG A 137 -11.95 -20.10 -5.20
N LYS A 138 -10.95 -19.60 -4.45
CA LYS A 138 -9.61 -19.21 -4.96
C LYS A 138 -9.70 -18.28 -6.17
N LYS A 139 -10.80 -17.50 -6.29
CA LYS A 139 -10.98 -16.49 -7.33
C LYS A 139 -10.20 -15.25 -6.92
N GLU A 140 -9.23 -14.85 -7.74
CA GLU A 140 -8.50 -13.59 -7.54
C GLU A 140 -9.24 -12.41 -8.19
N LEU A 141 -9.18 -11.25 -7.55
CA LEU A 141 -9.54 -9.97 -8.16
C LEU A 141 -8.45 -9.54 -9.15
N SER A 142 -7.22 -9.63 -8.70
CA SER A 142 -5.99 -9.48 -9.47
C SER A 142 -4.86 -10.19 -8.73
N TRP A 143 -3.74 -10.40 -9.40
CA TRP A 143 -2.54 -10.96 -8.76
C TRP A 143 -1.88 -9.97 -7.75
N GLN A 144 -2.23 -8.67 -7.81
CA GLN A 144 -1.80 -7.69 -6.81
C GLN A 144 -2.72 -7.66 -5.59
N LEU A 145 -4.04 -7.60 -5.79
CA LEU A 145 -5.03 -7.56 -4.71
C LEU A 145 -5.25 -8.91 -4.05
N GLY A 146 -5.10 -10.00 -4.80
CA GLY A 146 -5.34 -11.36 -4.33
C GLY A 146 -6.80 -11.79 -4.38
N LEU A 147 -7.18 -12.63 -3.41
CA LEU A 147 -8.47 -13.32 -3.42
C LEU A 147 -9.65 -12.34 -3.26
N GLY A 148 -10.66 -12.54 -4.11
CA GLY A 148 -11.99 -11.99 -3.94
C GLY A 148 -12.86 -12.92 -3.10
N TYR A 149 -13.89 -12.37 -2.45
CA TYR A 149 -14.84 -13.16 -1.66
C TYR A 149 -16.14 -13.42 -2.42
N GLY A 150 -16.90 -14.41 -1.97
CA GLY A 150 -18.26 -14.67 -2.34
C GLY A 150 -19.11 -14.92 -1.11
N TYR A 151 -20.37 -14.51 -1.16
CA TYR A 151 -21.27 -14.63 -0.03
C TYR A 151 -22.64 -15.18 -0.47
N ASP A 152 -23.18 -16.14 0.28
CA ASP A 152 -24.46 -16.79 0.04
C ASP A 152 -25.43 -16.50 1.19
N ALA A 153 -26.28 -15.50 1.01
CA ALA A 153 -27.24 -15.09 2.02
C ALA A 153 -28.35 -16.14 2.28
N THR A 154 -28.50 -17.12 1.38
CA THR A 154 -29.47 -18.22 1.60
C THR A 154 -29.02 -19.17 2.72
N LYS A 155 -27.72 -19.11 3.10
CA LYS A 155 -27.09 -19.94 4.14
C LYS A 155 -26.79 -19.19 5.44
N GLU A 156 -27.25 -17.93 5.53
CA GLU A 156 -27.13 -17.17 6.77
C GLU A 156 -27.86 -17.86 7.93
N ASP A 157 -27.27 -17.79 9.10
CA ASP A 157 -27.89 -18.16 10.36
C ASP A 157 -27.53 -17.14 11.46
N GLU A 158 -28.12 -17.30 12.63
CA GLU A 158 -28.00 -16.33 13.74
C GLU A 158 -26.78 -16.61 14.67
N TRP A 159 -25.69 -17.19 14.17
CA TRP A 159 -24.56 -17.62 14.98
C TRP A 159 -23.90 -16.52 15.83
N LEU A 160 -24.02 -15.25 15.43
CA LEU A 160 -23.48 -14.13 16.19
C LEU A 160 -24.15 -13.96 17.56
N GLU A 161 -25.45 -14.20 17.66
CA GLU A 161 -26.24 -13.98 18.89
C GLU A 161 -27.21 -15.12 19.22
N GLY A 162 -27.61 -15.93 18.24
CA GLY A 162 -28.60 -16.99 18.35
C GLY A 162 -28.03 -18.37 18.63
N GLU A 163 -28.68 -19.40 18.11
CA GLU A 163 -28.31 -20.79 18.26
C GLU A 163 -27.03 -21.14 17.46
N LEU A 164 -26.15 -21.95 18.05
CA LEU A 164 -24.92 -22.44 17.43
C LEU A 164 -25.17 -23.80 16.77
N VAL A 165 -25.43 -23.79 15.46
CA VAL A 165 -25.71 -25.01 14.69
C VAL A 165 -24.42 -25.48 14.00
N ASP A 166 -24.10 -26.77 14.12
CA ASP A 166 -22.93 -27.44 13.54
C ASP A 166 -21.56 -26.93 14.06
N PHE A 167 -21.54 -26.29 15.22
CA PHE A 167 -20.30 -25.95 15.90
C PHE A 167 -19.73 -27.16 16.65
N SER A 168 -18.41 -27.26 16.68
CA SER A 168 -17.65 -28.23 17.44
C SER A 168 -16.44 -27.57 18.11
N SER A 169 -15.72 -28.29 18.97
CA SER A 169 -14.48 -27.78 19.58
C SER A 169 -13.46 -27.40 18.52
N ALA A 170 -12.85 -26.24 18.68
CA ALA A 170 -11.74 -25.80 17.83
C ALA A 170 -10.54 -26.73 17.95
N MET A 171 -9.71 -26.79 16.94
CA MET A 171 -8.49 -27.57 16.91
C MET A 171 -7.27 -26.71 17.21
N LYS A 172 -6.40 -27.17 18.08
CA LYS A 172 -5.12 -26.51 18.36
C LYS A 172 -4.22 -26.54 17.12
N VAL A 173 -3.64 -25.39 16.80
CA VAL A 173 -2.63 -25.25 15.75
C VAL A 173 -1.25 -25.14 16.39
N GLU A 174 -0.40 -26.10 16.10
CA GLU A 174 0.97 -26.10 16.64
C GLU A 174 1.81 -25.07 15.87
N GLN A 175 1.99 -23.90 16.50
CA GLN A 175 2.91 -22.86 16.02
C GLN A 175 3.40 -21.99 17.16
N GLU A 176 4.66 -21.62 17.10
CA GLU A 176 5.28 -20.64 17.99
C GLU A 176 5.78 -19.48 17.13
N LEU A 177 5.10 -18.34 17.21
CA LEU A 177 5.43 -17.15 16.43
C LEU A 177 5.88 -16.03 17.37
N PRO A 178 6.90 -15.24 16.99
CA PRO A 178 7.18 -14.00 17.70
C PRO A 178 6.00 -13.05 17.50
N LEU A 179 5.45 -12.56 18.59
CA LEU A 179 4.30 -11.65 18.59
C LEU A 179 4.73 -10.27 19.09
N ARG A 180 4.37 -9.24 18.35
CA ARG A 180 4.51 -7.84 18.78
C ARG A 180 3.19 -7.09 18.65
N ILE A 181 3.04 -6.04 19.43
CA ILE A 181 1.87 -5.16 19.32
C ILE A 181 1.91 -4.40 17.99
N ARG A 182 0.75 -4.09 17.45
CA ARG A 182 0.60 -3.21 16.28
C ARG A 182 1.43 -1.94 16.47
N PRO A 183 2.30 -1.57 15.51
CA PRO A 183 3.24 -0.46 15.66
C PRO A 183 2.60 0.93 15.44
N CYS A 184 1.38 1.00 14.90
CA CYS A 184 0.66 2.24 14.60
C CYS A 184 -0.82 2.14 15.00
N ASN A 185 -1.55 3.23 14.88
CA ASN A 185 -2.98 3.25 15.17
C ASN A 185 -3.75 2.32 14.23
N ARG A 186 -4.91 1.88 14.69
CA ARG A 186 -5.85 1.12 13.86
C ARG A 186 -6.63 2.05 12.93
N LEU A 187 -7.16 1.48 11.86
CA LEU A 187 -8.08 2.19 10.98
C LEU A 187 -9.38 2.56 11.73
N THR A 188 -9.97 3.66 11.32
CA THR A 188 -11.27 4.13 11.79
C THR A 188 -12.29 3.95 10.67
N MET A 189 -13.45 3.38 10.99
CA MET A 189 -14.62 3.44 10.13
C MET A 189 -15.26 4.82 10.25
N LEU A 190 -15.52 5.45 9.11
CA LEU A 190 -16.20 6.72 9.02
C LEU A 190 -17.70 6.52 8.74
N PRO A 191 -18.53 7.56 8.85
CA PRO A 191 -19.92 7.48 8.44
C PRO A 191 -20.05 6.99 6.99
N GLU A 192 -21.03 6.12 6.78
CA GLU A 192 -21.35 5.53 5.48
C GLU A 192 -21.61 6.62 4.41
N VAL A 193 -21.03 6.42 3.22
CA VAL A 193 -21.23 7.26 2.04
C VAL A 193 -22.10 6.51 1.04
N GLU A 194 -23.33 6.99 0.88
CA GLU A 194 -24.32 6.39 -0.02
C GLU A 194 -24.06 6.80 -1.48
N ALA A 195 -23.97 5.81 -2.36
CA ALA A 195 -23.88 5.99 -3.80
C ALA A 195 -25.27 6.25 -4.40
N LYS A 196 -25.33 7.15 -5.38
CA LYS A 196 -26.59 7.47 -6.07
C LYS A 196 -26.66 6.77 -7.42
N PRO A 197 -27.84 6.23 -7.81
CA PRO A 197 -27.97 5.67 -9.15
C PRO A 197 -27.71 6.78 -10.19
N CYS A 198 -26.75 6.54 -11.08
CA CYS A 198 -26.38 7.50 -12.12
C CYS A 198 -26.70 7.01 -13.53
N LYS A 199 -26.77 5.69 -13.76
CA LYS A 199 -27.18 5.11 -15.03
C LYS A 199 -27.90 3.77 -14.81
N GLN A 200 -29.02 3.61 -15.46
CA GLN A 200 -29.73 2.33 -15.58
C GLN A 200 -29.49 1.79 -16.99
N ILE A 201 -28.72 0.70 -17.10
CA ILE A 201 -28.42 0.05 -18.38
C ILE A 201 -29.66 -0.71 -18.85
N ASN A 202 -30.25 -1.49 -17.94
CA ASN A 202 -31.50 -2.21 -18.11
C ASN A 202 -32.16 -2.48 -16.75
N ASN A 203 -33.17 -3.33 -16.67
CA ASN A 203 -33.92 -3.59 -15.43
C ASN A 203 -33.09 -4.40 -14.39
N THR A 204 -31.99 -5.01 -14.79
CA THR A 204 -31.15 -5.87 -13.95
C THR A 204 -29.72 -5.38 -13.82
N ASP A 205 -29.44 -4.16 -14.36
CA ASP A 205 -28.09 -3.62 -14.42
C ASP A 205 -28.12 -2.10 -14.16
N ILE A 206 -27.57 -1.69 -13.01
CA ILE A 206 -27.63 -0.30 -12.51
C ILE A 206 -26.26 0.13 -12.01
N VAL A 207 -25.81 1.29 -12.47
CA VAL A 207 -24.57 1.94 -12.03
C VAL A 207 -24.87 3.04 -11.02
N TYR A 208 -24.04 3.10 -9.99
CA TYR A 208 -24.10 4.07 -8.88
C TYR A 208 -22.83 4.89 -8.83
N ASP A 209 -22.94 6.20 -8.53
CA ASP A 209 -21.82 7.14 -8.36
C ASP A 209 -21.76 7.62 -6.89
N LEU A 210 -20.62 7.45 -6.25
CA LEU A 210 -20.30 7.98 -4.91
C LEU A 210 -20.00 9.49 -4.91
N GLY A 211 -19.92 10.10 -6.11
CA GLY A 211 -19.62 11.52 -6.30
C GLY A 211 -18.13 11.85 -6.28
N LYS A 212 -17.33 11.07 -5.58
CA LYS A 212 -15.86 11.12 -5.54
C LYS A 212 -15.31 9.75 -5.19
N GLU A 213 -13.98 9.61 -5.32
CA GLU A 213 -13.29 8.40 -4.87
C GLU A 213 -13.53 8.15 -3.39
N GLN A 214 -13.81 6.90 -3.04
CA GLN A 214 -13.98 6.40 -1.68
C GLN A 214 -13.18 5.11 -1.51
N VAL A 215 -12.66 4.89 -0.31
CA VAL A 215 -11.98 3.64 0.04
C VAL A 215 -12.56 3.08 1.32
N GLY A 216 -13.15 1.88 1.25
CA GLY A 216 -13.78 1.30 2.42
C GLY A 216 -14.52 0.00 2.16
N LEU A 217 -15.38 -0.35 3.09
CA LEU A 217 -16.10 -1.60 3.10
C LEU A 217 -17.44 -1.44 2.39
N LEU A 218 -17.78 -2.38 1.50
CA LEU A 218 -19.08 -2.39 0.81
C LEU A 218 -20.21 -2.63 1.80
N SER A 219 -21.26 -1.82 1.70
CA SER A 219 -22.54 -1.97 2.42
C SER A 219 -23.70 -1.79 1.44
N PHE A 220 -24.69 -2.67 1.51
CA PHE A 220 -25.90 -2.51 0.70
C PHE A 220 -27.14 -3.14 1.35
N GLU A 221 -28.30 -2.67 0.90
CA GLU A 221 -29.61 -3.25 1.18
C GLU A 221 -30.38 -3.41 -0.12
N LEU A 222 -30.92 -4.60 -0.35
CA LEU A 222 -31.75 -4.88 -1.52
C LEU A 222 -32.89 -5.87 -1.22
N VAL A 223 -33.92 -5.81 -2.03
CA VAL A 223 -35.03 -6.79 -2.04
C VAL A 223 -34.94 -7.61 -3.31
N SER A 224 -34.79 -8.92 -3.18
CA SER A 224 -34.77 -9.85 -4.31
C SER A 224 -36.09 -10.60 -4.47
N PRO A 225 -36.61 -10.76 -5.70
CA PRO A 225 -37.85 -11.51 -5.93
C PRO A 225 -37.70 -13.02 -5.72
N CYS A 226 -36.49 -13.54 -5.81
CA CYS A 226 -36.16 -14.95 -5.67
C CYS A 226 -34.71 -15.13 -5.22
N GLU A 227 -34.29 -16.34 -4.94
CA GLU A 227 -32.87 -16.69 -4.80
C GLU A 227 -32.18 -16.53 -6.16
N GLN A 228 -31.11 -15.77 -6.21
CA GLN A 228 -30.34 -15.50 -7.43
C GLN A 228 -28.95 -15.00 -7.15
N GLU A 229 -28.06 -15.16 -8.12
CA GLU A 229 -26.74 -14.53 -8.09
C GLU A 229 -26.84 -13.04 -8.46
N VAL A 230 -26.12 -12.22 -7.69
CA VAL A 230 -25.95 -10.79 -7.90
C VAL A 230 -24.46 -10.51 -7.97
N ILE A 231 -24.01 -9.88 -9.04
CA ILE A 231 -22.63 -9.43 -9.21
C ILE A 231 -22.54 -7.97 -8.84
N ILE A 232 -21.61 -7.63 -7.95
CA ILE A 232 -21.33 -6.23 -7.59
C ILE A 232 -19.91 -5.92 -8.05
N SER A 233 -19.80 -4.94 -8.95
CA SER A 233 -18.55 -4.48 -9.53
C SER A 233 -18.19 -3.09 -9.01
N TYR A 234 -16.89 -2.77 -9.00
CA TYR A 234 -16.39 -1.48 -8.52
C TYR A 234 -15.21 -0.98 -9.34
N GLY A 235 -15.04 0.34 -9.40
CA GLY A 235 -13.91 0.93 -10.11
C GLY A 235 -13.90 2.46 -10.12
N GLU A 236 -12.81 3.00 -10.62
CA GLU A 236 -12.59 4.43 -10.81
C GLU A 236 -13.13 4.93 -12.16
N HIS A 237 -13.28 4.04 -13.13
CA HIS A 237 -13.62 4.37 -14.52
C HIS A 237 -14.96 3.79 -14.96
N LEU A 238 -15.61 4.51 -15.87
CA LEU A 238 -16.73 4.02 -16.67
C LEU A 238 -16.28 3.81 -18.13
N GLU A 239 -16.69 2.69 -18.72
CA GLU A 239 -16.55 2.39 -20.15
C GLU A 239 -17.93 2.13 -20.72
N ASP A 240 -18.33 2.92 -21.74
CA ASP A 240 -19.70 2.92 -22.30
C ASP A 240 -20.80 3.15 -21.25
N GLY A 241 -20.41 3.70 -20.09
CA GLY A 241 -21.25 4.01 -18.96
C GLY A 241 -21.51 2.84 -18.02
N CYS A 242 -20.82 1.73 -18.15
CA CYS A 242 -20.70 0.63 -17.20
C CYS A 242 -19.39 0.74 -16.42
N VAL A 243 -19.30 0.14 -15.24
CA VAL A 243 -18.05 0.05 -14.50
C VAL A 243 -17.07 -0.81 -15.29
N ARG A 244 -15.87 -0.29 -15.52
CA ARG A 244 -14.79 -1.06 -16.16
C ARG A 244 -14.26 -2.10 -15.16
N ARG A 245 -14.97 -3.20 -15.00
CA ARG A 245 -14.62 -4.24 -14.03
C ARG A 245 -13.55 -5.22 -14.51
N ILE A 246 -13.46 -5.46 -15.82
CA ILE A 246 -12.48 -6.37 -16.41
C ILE A 246 -11.38 -5.56 -17.07
N ILE A 247 -10.13 -5.76 -16.63
CA ILE A 247 -8.94 -5.12 -17.19
C ILE A 247 -7.84 -6.18 -17.31
N GLY A 248 -7.62 -6.69 -18.54
CA GLY A 248 -6.72 -7.82 -18.74
C GLY A 248 -7.23 -9.05 -17.99
N ASP A 249 -6.43 -9.57 -17.09
CA ASP A 249 -6.75 -10.71 -16.21
C ASP A 249 -7.39 -10.32 -14.88
N ARG A 250 -7.61 -9.03 -14.62
CA ARG A 250 -8.24 -8.51 -13.40
C ARG A 250 -9.76 -8.50 -13.52
N ASP A 251 -10.47 -8.92 -12.45
CA ASP A 251 -11.94 -8.86 -12.34
C ASP A 251 -12.35 -8.19 -11.01
N PHE A 252 -12.63 -6.89 -11.07
CA PHE A 252 -13.05 -6.08 -9.92
C PHE A 252 -14.51 -6.30 -9.56
N SER A 253 -14.88 -7.55 -9.29
CA SER A 253 -16.24 -7.90 -8.90
C SER A 253 -16.30 -8.94 -7.78
N MET A 254 -17.39 -8.91 -7.04
CA MET A 254 -17.76 -9.91 -6.04
C MET A 254 -19.07 -10.60 -6.42
N THR A 255 -19.25 -11.82 -5.92
CA THR A 255 -20.46 -12.60 -6.06
C THR A 255 -21.25 -12.59 -4.76
N TYR A 256 -22.54 -12.24 -4.84
CA TYR A 256 -23.49 -12.32 -3.74
C TYR A 256 -24.70 -13.16 -4.18
N VAL A 257 -25.01 -14.24 -3.46
CA VAL A 257 -26.25 -14.99 -3.70
C VAL A 257 -27.31 -14.42 -2.78
N ALA A 258 -28.27 -13.71 -3.38
CA ALA A 258 -29.37 -13.10 -2.67
C ALA A 258 -30.41 -14.16 -2.27
N LYS A 259 -30.91 -14.09 -1.04
CA LYS A 259 -32.15 -14.81 -0.63
C LYS A 259 -33.38 -14.07 -1.12
N GLN A 260 -34.48 -14.78 -1.25
CA GLN A 260 -35.78 -14.13 -1.54
C GLN A 260 -36.18 -13.17 -0.40
N GLY A 261 -36.61 -11.95 -0.76
CA GLY A 261 -36.98 -10.89 0.20
C GLY A 261 -35.81 -9.97 0.53
N ASP A 262 -35.77 -9.50 1.79
CA ASP A 262 -34.82 -8.51 2.25
C ASP A 262 -33.40 -9.09 2.44
N ASN A 263 -32.41 -8.39 1.89
CA ASN A 263 -31.00 -8.69 2.03
C ASN A 263 -30.29 -7.44 2.56
N VAL A 264 -29.56 -7.58 3.67
CA VAL A 264 -28.73 -6.54 4.27
C VAL A 264 -27.33 -7.10 4.42
N TYR A 265 -26.34 -6.43 3.86
CA TYR A 265 -24.97 -6.94 3.84
C TYR A 265 -23.94 -5.86 4.06
N MET A 266 -22.90 -6.18 4.82
CA MET A 266 -21.69 -5.41 4.98
C MET A 266 -20.49 -6.35 5.00
N ASN A 267 -19.51 -6.09 4.11
CA ASN A 267 -18.29 -6.88 4.05
C ASN A 267 -17.24 -6.36 5.05
N PRO A 268 -16.75 -7.17 6.01
CA PRO A 268 -15.77 -6.71 6.97
C PRO A 268 -14.30 -6.90 6.52
N PHE A 269 -14.04 -7.47 5.34
CA PHE A 269 -12.69 -7.92 4.98
C PHE A 269 -12.03 -7.13 3.87
N ARG A 270 -12.73 -6.92 2.75
CA ARG A 270 -12.12 -6.35 1.54
C ARG A 270 -12.54 -4.89 1.38
N ARG A 271 -11.56 -3.99 1.35
CA ARG A 271 -11.78 -2.58 1.00
C ARG A 271 -11.91 -2.44 -0.52
N PHE A 272 -12.85 -1.65 -0.97
CA PHE A 272 -13.00 -1.21 -2.34
C PHE A 272 -12.46 0.22 -2.44
N GLY A 273 -11.54 0.46 -3.40
CA GLY A 273 -11.19 1.81 -3.83
C GLY A 273 -11.97 2.08 -5.11
N CYS A 274 -12.90 3.02 -5.08
CA CYS A 274 -13.76 3.27 -6.22
C CYS A 274 -14.54 4.58 -6.12
N ARG A 275 -14.92 5.10 -7.28
CA ARG A 275 -15.97 6.09 -7.40
C ARG A 275 -17.30 5.47 -7.82
N TYR A 276 -17.26 4.40 -8.61
CA TYR A 276 -18.45 3.78 -9.19
C TYR A 276 -18.66 2.37 -8.67
N LEU A 277 -19.94 2.04 -8.43
CA LEU A 277 -20.41 0.70 -8.12
C LEU A 277 -21.43 0.29 -9.17
N GLU A 278 -21.46 -0.99 -9.54
CA GLU A 278 -22.47 -1.53 -10.47
C GLU A 278 -23.03 -2.81 -9.91
N ILE A 279 -24.34 -2.96 -9.97
CA ILE A 279 -25.05 -4.18 -9.59
C ILE A 279 -25.68 -4.81 -10.82
N GLN A 280 -25.40 -6.10 -11.03
CA GLN A 280 -25.96 -6.92 -12.09
C GLN A 280 -26.63 -8.15 -11.50
N SER A 281 -27.85 -8.47 -11.94
CA SER A 281 -28.65 -9.59 -11.45
C SER A 281 -29.39 -10.29 -12.59
N GLU A 282 -29.84 -11.52 -12.36
CA GLU A 282 -30.62 -12.25 -13.36
C GLU A 282 -32.06 -11.71 -13.44
N TYR A 283 -32.70 -11.48 -12.29
CA TYR A 283 -34.03 -10.87 -12.16
C TYR A 283 -33.91 -9.52 -11.47
N PRO A 284 -34.80 -8.54 -11.80
CA PRO A 284 -34.70 -7.20 -11.23
C PRO A 284 -34.74 -7.21 -9.69
N VAL A 285 -33.76 -6.60 -9.06
CA VAL A 285 -33.73 -6.35 -7.62
C VAL A 285 -34.11 -4.91 -7.32
N THR A 286 -34.68 -4.67 -6.15
CA THR A 286 -34.90 -3.31 -5.65
C THR A 286 -33.78 -2.96 -4.66
N VAL A 287 -32.82 -2.14 -5.09
CA VAL A 287 -31.75 -1.66 -4.21
C VAL A 287 -32.27 -0.47 -3.42
N THR A 288 -32.34 -0.61 -2.11
CA THR A 288 -32.77 0.46 -1.17
C THR A 288 -31.57 1.25 -0.63
N LYS A 289 -30.39 0.65 -0.60
CA LYS A 289 -29.12 1.30 -0.24
C LYS A 289 -27.97 0.65 -1.00
N MET A 290 -27.02 1.46 -1.48
CA MET A 290 -25.73 1.06 -2.02
C MET A 290 -24.69 2.04 -1.51
N ALA A 291 -23.67 1.58 -0.79
CA ALA A 291 -22.79 2.47 -0.06
C ALA A 291 -21.38 1.87 0.15
N ILE A 292 -20.44 2.76 0.47
CA ILE A 292 -19.15 2.41 1.06
C ILE A 292 -19.10 2.97 2.48
N ILE A 293 -18.63 2.18 3.43
CA ILE A 293 -18.22 2.62 4.76
C ILE A 293 -16.73 2.93 4.68
N PRO A 294 -16.34 4.21 4.59
CA PRO A 294 -14.92 4.55 4.43
C PRO A 294 -14.11 4.09 5.63
N THR A 295 -12.92 3.56 5.36
CA THR A 295 -11.93 3.21 6.37
C THR A 295 -10.69 4.04 6.14
N MET A 296 -10.10 4.58 7.22
CA MET A 296 -9.01 5.53 7.08
C MET A 296 -8.05 5.48 8.28
N TYR A 297 -6.77 5.66 8.02
CA TYR A 297 -5.81 6.03 9.04
C TYR A 297 -5.94 7.53 9.30
N LEU A 298 -6.60 7.90 10.40
CA LEU A 298 -6.95 9.29 10.67
C LEU A 298 -5.73 10.11 11.07
N LEU A 299 -5.40 11.11 10.27
CA LEU A 299 -4.42 12.13 10.57
C LEU A 299 -5.05 13.52 10.49
N LYS A 300 -4.60 14.41 11.36
CA LYS A 300 -5.03 15.79 11.33
C LYS A 300 -4.09 16.63 10.49
N GLU A 301 -4.64 17.30 9.50
CA GLU A 301 -3.90 18.26 8.69
C GLU A 301 -3.36 19.43 9.52
N LYS A 302 -2.10 19.79 9.29
CA LYS A 302 -1.46 21.00 9.83
C LYS A 302 -1.92 22.25 9.08
N ARG A 303 -1.50 23.40 9.58
CA ARG A 303 -1.75 24.68 8.91
C ARG A 303 -1.03 24.71 7.57
N ARG A 304 -1.78 24.96 6.51
CA ARG A 304 -1.28 25.15 5.15
C ARG A 304 -0.46 26.43 5.01
N PRO A 305 0.50 26.48 4.10
CA PRO A 305 1.10 27.73 3.65
C PRO A 305 0.05 28.63 2.95
N ALA A 306 0.43 29.86 2.69
CA ALA A 306 -0.43 30.77 1.91
C ALA A 306 -0.38 30.37 0.42
N LEU A 307 -1.50 29.91 -0.12
CA LEU A 307 -1.63 29.38 -1.48
C LEU A 307 -2.62 30.18 -2.32
N SER A 308 -2.40 30.25 -3.63
CA SER A 308 -3.38 30.73 -4.59
C SER A 308 -4.61 29.82 -4.65
N GLU A 309 -5.69 30.25 -5.32
CA GLU A 309 -6.89 29.41 -5.49
C GLU A 309 -6.57 28.10 -6.24
N VAL A 310 -5.75 28.17 -7.27
CA VAL A 310 -5.33 26.99 -8.08
C VAL A 310 -4.49 26.05 -7.24
N GLN A 311 -3.50 26.59 -6.52
CA GLN A 311 -2.64 25.79 -5.64
C GLN A 311 -3.43 25.13 -4.50
N ASN A 312 -4.43 25.80 -3.93
CA ASN A 312 -5.31 25.20 -2.91
C ASN A 312 -6.11 24.02 -3.49
N LYS A 313 -6.63 24.11 -4.71
CA LYS A 313 -7.31 22.98 -5.36
C LYS A 313 -6.38 21.78 -5.55
N ILE A 314 -5.16 22.02 -6.03
CA ILE A 314 -4.14 20.95 -6.17
C ILE A 314 -3.81 20.36 -4.80
N TYR A 315 -3.63 21.21 -3.77
CA TYR A 315 -3.34 20.77 -2.41
C TYR A 315 -4.47 19.90 -1.84
N ASP A 316 -5.75 20.30 -2.06
CA ASP A 316 -6.91 19.51 -1.63
C ASP A 316 -6.93 18.11 -2.28
N MET A 317 -6.68 18.04 -3.59
CA MET A 317 -6.58 16.76 -4.31
C MET A 317 -5.46 15.89 -3.75
N CYS A 318 -4.30 16.46 -3.46
CA CYS A 318 -3.16 15.74 -2.89
C CYS A 318 -3.44 15.23 -1.48
N ILE A 319 -4.07 16.03 -0.62
CA ILE A 319 -4.47 15.62 0.75
C ILE A 319 -5.49 14.49 0.70
N GLU A 320 -6.51 14.60 -0.14
CA GLU A 320 -7.52 13.55 -0.32
C GLU A 320 -6.84 12.25 -0.77
N THR A 321 -5.97 12.32 -1.78
CA THR A 321 -5.22 11.16 -2.27
C THR A 321 -4.36 10.52 -1.18
N LEU A 322 -3.62 11.31 -0.39
CA LEU A 322 -2.84 10.75 0.73
C LEU A 322 -3.72 9.99 1.71
N HIS A 323 -4.88 10.55 2.10
CA HIS A 323 -5.80 9.86 3.01
C HIS A 323 -6.34 8.56 2.41
N LEU A 324 -6.66 8.55 1.11
CA LEU A 324 -7.19 7.37 0.42
C LEU A 324 -6.10 6.29 0.15
N CYS A 325 -4.81 6.65 0.24
CA CYS A 325 -3.67 5.74 0.10
C CYS A 325 -2.98 5.43 1.46
N MET A 326 -3.65 5.70 2.60
CA MET A 326 -3.12 5.44 3.95
C MET A 326 -4.06 4.55 4.73
N HIS A 327 -3.70 3.27 4.88
CA HIS A 327 -4.51 2.29 5.61
C HIS A 327 -3.65 1.51 6.61
N GLU A 328 -3.52 0.19 6.46
CA GLU A 328 -2.59 -0.61 7.30
C GLU A 328 -1.13 -0.22 7.04
N HIS A 329 -0.85 0.24 5.84
CA HIS A 329 0.40 0.80 5.36
C HIS A 329 0.10 1.86 4.28
N TYR A 330 1.14 2.52 3.75
CA TYR A 330 0.99 3.28 2.53
C TYR A 330 0.65 2.36 1.36
N GLU A 331 -0.19 2.85 0.47
CA GLU A 331 -0.61 2.17 -0.75
C GLU A 331 -0.24 3.03 -1.95
N ASP A 332 0.19 2.40 -3.04
CA ASP A 332 0.37 3.07 -4.33
C ASP A 332 -0.94 3.70 -4.79
N CYS A 333 -1.98 2.87 -4.87
CA CYS A 333 -3.34 3.24 -5.23
C CYS A 333 -4.36 2.37 -4.48
N PRO A 334 -5.59 2.88 -4.21
CA PRO A 334 -6.58 2.13 -3.45
C PRO A 334 -7.42 1.16 -4.29
N TRP A 335 -7.43 1.30 -5.62
CA TRP A 335 -8.30 0.54 -6.52
C TRP A 335 -7.73 -0.83 -6.87
N ARG A 336 -6.61 -0.89 -7.60
CA ARG A 336 -6.17 -2.10 -8.31
C ARG A 336 -5.03 -2.86 -7.64
N GLU A 337 -4.28 -2.26 -6.70
CA GLU A 337 -3.09 -2.89 -6.12
C GLU A 337 -3.07 -2.87 -4.59
N GLN A 338 -3.34 -1.71 -3.95
CA GLN A 338 -3.27 -1.51 -2.50
C GLN A 338 -1.91 -1.94 -1.92
N ALA A 339 -0.83 -1.70 -2.65
CA ALA A 339 0.48 -2.26 -2.37
C ALA A 339 1.43 -1.25 -1.74
N LEU A 340 2.27 -1.71 -0.79
CA LEU A 340 3.33 -0.91 -0.21
C LEU A 340 4.60 -1.05 -1.06
N TYR A 341 4.90 -0.02 -1.87
CA TYR A 341 6.14 0.10 -2.62
C TYR A 341 7.09 1.09 -1.94
N ALA A 342 8.39 0.81 -1.96
CA ALA A 342 9.37 1.63 -1.23
C ALA A 342 9.53 3.05 -1.80
N MET A 343 9.43 3.21 -3.14
CA MET A 343 9.54 4.53 -3.78
C MET A 343 8.26 5.35 -3.60
N ASP A 344 7.10 4.74 -3.81
CA ASP A 344 5.78 5.38 -3.66
C ASP A 344 5.58 5.88 -2.25
N SER A 345 5.84 5.03 -1.26
CA SER A 345 5.73 5.39 0.15
C SER A 345 6.72 6.49 0.55
N ARG A 346 7.93 6.53 -0.04
CA ARG A 346 8.88 7.63 0.20
C ARG A 346 8.29 8.97 -0.21
N ASN A 347 7.65 9.08 -1.38
CA ASN A 347 7.00 10.31 -1.83
C ASN A 347 5.84 10.69 -0.91
N GLN A 348 5.02 9.72 -0.50
CA GLN A 348 3.91 9.96 0.44
C GLN A 348 4.41 10.40 1.83
N MET A 349 5.46 9.75 2.36
CA MET A 349 6.10 10.13 3.64
C MET A 349 6.60 11.57 3.59
N LEU A 350 7.31 11.95 2.53
CA LEU A 350 7.85 13.30 2.36
C LEU A 350 6.73 14.34 2.41
N CYS A 351 5.61 14.11 1.72
CA CYS A 351 4.43 14.97 1.78
C CYS A 351 3.79 14.96 3.17
N GLY A 352 3.67 13.78 3.80
CA GLY A 352 3.05 13.58 5.10
C GLY A 352 3.77 14.29 6.25
N TYR A 353 5.10 14.42 6.20
CA TYR A 353 5.87 15.16 7.21
C TYR A 353 5.43 16.63 7.29
N TYR A 354 5.11 17.23 6.15
CA TYR A 354 4.64 18.61 6.07
C TYR A 354 3.13 18.73 6.31
N ALA A 355 2.34 17.88 5.67
CA ALA A 355 0.88 17.92 5.78
C ALA A 355 0.36 17.56 7.16
N PHE A 356 0.92 16.54 7.80
CA PHE A 356 0.43 15.98 9.06
C PHE A 356 1.42 16.14 10.21
N GLY A 357 2.74 16.03 9.94
CA GLY A 357 3.79 16.07 10.96
C GLY A 357 3.67 14.93 11.96
N GLU A 358 3.31 13.80 11.47
CA GLU A 358 3.18 12.55 12.19
C GLU A 358 4.27 11.57 11.70
N TYR A 359 4.89 10.84 12.61
CA TYR A 359 6.07 10.01 12.33
C TYR A 359 5.89 8.54 12.71
N ILE A 360 4.79 8.18 13.39
CA ILE A 360 4.52 6.79 13.80
C ILE A 360 4.16 5.95 12.57
N PHE A 361 3.31 6.47 11.70
CA PHE A 361 2.88 5.76 10.50
C PHE A 361 4.05 5.58 9.50
N PRO A 362 4.83 6.61 9.12
CA PRO A 362 6.06 6.42 8.34
C PRO A 362 7.02 5.41 8.96
N ARG A 363 7.26 5.49 10.27
CA ARG A 363 8.12 4.53 10.97
C ARG A 363 7.63 3.09 10.84
N SER A 364 6.32 2.86 11.06
CA SER A 364 5.74 1.51 10.97
C SER A 364 5.89 0.91 9.58
N ASN A 365 5.80 1.73 8.52
CA ASN A 365 5.99 1.31 7.15
C ASN A 365 7.47 1.00 6.84
N LEU A 366 8.39 1.88 7.25
CA LEU A 366 9.83 1.61 7.12
C LEU A 366 10.26 0.37 7.89
N GLU A 367 9.68 0.14 9.08
CA GLU A 367 9.89 -1.07 9.86
C GLU A 367 9.39 -2.31 9.10
N LEU A 368 8.17 -2.28 8.55
CA LEU A 368 7.60 -3.38 7.77
C LEU A 368 8.46 -3.73 6.56
N ILE A 369 8.88 -2.73 5.79
CA ILE A 369 9.80 -2.90 4.64
C ILE A 369 11.13 -3.53 5.09
N SER A 370 11.70 -3.07 6.22
CA SER A 370 12.98 -3.56 6.72
C SER A 370 12.96 -5.04 7.12
N LYS A 371 11.78 -5.60 7.41
CA LYS A 371 11.60 -7.03 7.76
C LYS A 371 11.72 -7.98 6.57
N ASP A 372 11.69 -7.46 5.34
CA ASP A 372 11.93 -8.29 4.16
C ASP A 372 13.32 -8.95 4.21
N ASN A 373 13.38 -10.25 3.95
CA ASN A 373 14.56 -11.08 4.19
C ASN A 373 15.10 -11.78 2.94
N ARG A 374 15.06 -11.12 1.79
CA ARG A 374 15.65 -11.65 0.55
C ARG A 374 17.11 -12.04 0.73
N ALA A 375 17.49 -13.19 0.15
CA ALA A 375 18.86 -13.71 0.25
C ALA A 375 19.91 -12.87 -0.47
N ASP A 376 19.52 -12.09 -1.50
CA ASP A 376 20.40 -11.20 -2.26
C ASP A 376 20.63 -9.84 -1.59
N GLY A 377 19.98 -9.60 -0.44
CA GLY A 377 20.12 -8.37 0.34
C GLY A 377 19.29 -7.18 -0.15
N LEU A 378 18.70 -7.26 -1.34
CA LEU A 378 17.76 -6.26 -1.85
C LEU A 378 16.42 -6.35 -1.11
N LEU A 379 15.49 -5.51 -1.54
CA LEU A 379 14.10 -5.51 -1.13
C LEU A 379 13.23 -6.14 -2.23
N SER A 380 12.19 -6.87 -1.82
CA SER A 380 11.14 -7.33 -2.71
C SER A 380 10.37 -6.16 -3.30
N ILE A 381 9.57 -6.41 -4.33
CA ILE A 381 8.82 -5.35 -5.02
C ILE A 381 7.84 -4.62 -4.08
N CYS A 382 7.22 -5.35 -3.15
CA CYS A 382 6.21 -4.83 -2.20
C CYS A 382 6.18 -5.64 -0.89
N TYR A 383 5.46 -5.15 0.14
CA TYR A 383 5.51 -5.68 1.52
C TYR A 383 4.12 -5.67 2.21
N PRO A 384 3.80 -6.70 3.06
CA PRO A 384 4.51 -7.98 3.14
C PRO A 384 4.14 -8.84 1.93
N SER A 385 5.11 -9.44 1.29
CA SER A 385 4.86 -10.28 0.11
C SER A 385 5.87 -11.41 0.02
N LYS A 386 5.48 -12.50 -0.64
CA LYS A 386 6.38 -13.59 -1.00
C LYS A 386 6.81 -13.54 -2.47
N HIS A 387 6.50 -12.47 -3.18
CA HIS A 387 6.97 -12.30 -4.55
C HIS A 387 8.48 -12.13 -4.58
N GLU A 388 9.14 -12.91 -5.45
CA GLU A 388 10.60 -12.86 -5.57
C GLU A 388 11.10 -11.73 -6.48
N LEU A 389 10.20 -11.01 -7.15
CA LEU A 389 10.55 -9.86 -7.99
C LEU A 389 11.08 -8.72 -7.13
N ALA A 390 12.14 -8.06 -7.59
CA ALA A 390 12.68 -6.86 -7.01
C ALA A 390 12.83 -5.77 -8.06
N ILE A 391 12.58 -4.53 -7.67
CA ILE A 391 12.98 -3.33 -8.42
C ILE A 391 14.24 -2.79 -7.70
N PRO A 392 15.46 -3.02 -8.24
CA PRO A 392 16.69 -2.67 -7.51
C PRO A 392 16.76 -1.19 -7.14
N SER A 393 16.33 -0.27 -8.01
CA SER A 393 16.26 1.17 -7.73
C SER A 393 15.43 1.50 -6.48
N PHE A 394 14.34 0.74 -6.20
CA PHE A 394 13.48 0.96 -5.04
C PHE A 394 14.19 0.63 -3.72
N SER A 395 15.15 -0.31 -3.72
CA SER A 395 16.01 -0.54 -2.56
C SER A 395 16.90 0.67 -2.23
N LEU A 396 17.34 1.44 -3.24
CA LEU A 396 18.09 2.68 -3.04
C LEU A 396 17.19 3.83 -2.56
N HIS A 397 15.94 3.90 -3.06
CA HIS A 397 14.94 4.85 -2.57
C HIS A 397 14.58 4.59 -1.10
N PHE A 398 14.57 3.34 -0.64
CA PHE A 398 14.36 3.00 0.77
C PHE A 398 15.45 3.60 1.68
N ILE A 399 16.73 3.56 1.27
CA ILE A 399 17.82 4.22 2.01
C ILE A 399 17.57 5.73 2.11
N THR A 400 17.13 6.34 1.01
CA THR A 400 16.77 7.77 0.98
C THR A 400 15.59 8.06 1.93
N ALA A 401 14.53 7.24 1.89
CA ALA A 401 13.37 7.39 2.78
C ALA A 401 13.76 7.27 4.26
N CYS A 402 14.67 6.35 4.62
CA CYS A 402 15.18 6.22 5.98
C CYS A 402 15.98 7.45 6.43
N ALA A 403 16.79 8.04 5.55
CA ALA A 403 17.51 9.27 5.86
C ALA A 403 16.56 10.45 6.04
N GLU A 404 15.57 10.62 5.16
CA GLU A 404 14.53 11.65 5.26
C GLU A 404 13.70 11.48 6.54
N TYR A 405 13.35 10.23 6.90
CA TYR A 405 12.68 9.95 8.16
C TYR A 405 13.50 10.43 9.36
N LEU A 406 14.80 10.12 9.42
CA LEU A 406 15.69 10.59 10.49
C LEU A 406 15.80 12.12 10.52
N GLU A 407 15.89 12.76 9.35
CA GLU A 407 15.97 14.22 9.23
C GLU A 407 14.74 14.93 9.84
N HIS A 408 13.55 14.35 9.66
CA HIS A 408 12.30 14.92 10.13
C HIS A 408 11.91 14.49 11.54
N SER A 409 12.15 13.24 11.92
CA SER A 409 11.70 12.65 13.21
C SER A 409 12.74 12.72 14.32
N TRP A 410 14.05 12.76 13.97
CA TRP A 410 15.19 12.62 14.90
C TRP A 410 15.20 11.28 15.67
N ASP A 411 14.55 10.22 15.13
CA ASP A 411 14.50 8.88 15.72
C ASP A 411 15.72 8.04 15.28
N ASP A 412 16.87 8.32 15.89
CA ASP A 412 18.12 7.59 15.65
C ASP A 412 18.06 6.14 16.15
N THR A 413 17.29 5.88 17.20
CA THR A 413 17.12 4.53 17.79
C THR A 413 16.53 3.56 16.78
N PHE A 414 15.54 3.99 16.01
CA PHE A 414 14.96 3.17 14.96
C PHE A 414 15.97 2.91 13.84
N LEU A 415 16.69 3.94 13.41
CA LEU A 415 17.70 3.79 12.36
C LEU A 415 18.83 2.84 12.77
N GLU A 416 19.25 2.86 14.04
CA GLU A 416 20.23 1.90 14.54
C GLU A 416 19.77 0.45 14.40
N GLN A 417 18.47 0.20 14.67
CA GLN A 417 17.88 -1.14 14.54
C GLN A 417 17.89 -1.68 13.11
N ILE A 418 17.60 -0.82 12.12
CA ILE A 418 17.50 -1.24 10.71
C ILE A 418 18.81 -1.02 9.91
N TYR A 419 19.83 -0.42 10.51
CA TYR A 419 21.10 -0.12 9.86
C TYR A 419 21.74 -1.34 9.17
N PRO A 420 21.74 -2.55 9.78
CA PRO A 420 22.26 -3.75 9.10
C PRO A 420 21.52 -4.08 7.79
N LYS A 421 20.24 -3.80 7.70
CA LYS A 421 19.47 -3.96 6.46
C LYS A 421 19.91 -2.97 5.39
N LEU A 422 20.15 -1.71 5.77
CA LEU A 422 20.68 -0.69 4.85
C LEU A 422 22.06 -1.07 4.32
N GLU A 423 22.96 -1.59 5.19
CA GLU A 423 24.27 -2.11 4.78
C GLU A 423 24.16 -3.30 3.82
N SER A 424 23.20 -4.20 4.06
CA SER A 424 22.94 -5.33 3.18
C SER A 424 22.53 -4.87 1.77
N ILE A 425 21.65 -3.87 1.67
CA ILE A 425 21.26 -3.28 0.39
C ILE A 425 22.49 -2.70 -0.33
N VAL A 426 23.26 -1.86 0.34
CA VAL A 426 24.49 -1.27 -0.25
C VAL A 426 25.44 -2.37 -0.74
N SER A 427 25.66 -3.41 0.07
CA SER A 427 26.54 -4.53 -0.28
C SER A 427 26.11 -5.25 -1.54
N SER A 428 24.80 -5.38 -1.80
CA SER A 428 24.27 -5.99 -3.01
C SER A 428 24.70 -5.26 -4.28
N PHE A 429 24.68 -3.91 -4.25
CA PHE A 429 25.16 -3.09 -5.38
C PHE A 429 26.67 -3.10 -5.49
N LEU A 430 27.41 -3.00 -4.37
CA LEU A 430 28.88 -2.99 -4.37
C LEU A 430 29.46 -4.31 -4.87
N SER A 431 28.80 -5.44 -4.65
CA SER A 431 29.22 -6.74 -5.18
C SER A 431 29.14 -6.84 -6.71
N ARG A 432 28.48 -5.90 -7.37
CA ARG A 432 28.29 -5.84 -8.82
C ARG A 432 29.13 -4.74 -9.49
N MET A 433 30.06 -4.14 -8.75
CA MET A 433 30.91 -3.09 -9.30
C MET A 433 31.84 -3.63 -10.37
N GLN A 434 31.83 -2.97 -11.54
CA GLN A 434 32.78 -3.19 -12.63
C GLN A 434 33.25 -1.84 -13.16
N ASP A 435 34.58 -1.67 -13.30
CA ASP A 435 35.22 -0.43 -13.75
C ASP A 435 34.72 0.84 -13.02
N GLY A 436 34.44 0.70 -11.72
CA GLY A 436 34.03 1.80 -10.84
C GLY A 436 32.54 2.16 -10.86
N LEU A 437 31.70 1.42 -11.58
CA LEU A 437 30.23 1.56 -11.62
C LEU A 437 29.55 0.22 -11.33
N ALA A 438 28.37 0.25 -10.71
CA ALA A 438 27.53 -0.93 -10.53
C ALA A 438 26.85 -1.31 -11.84
N LEU A 439 26.76 -2.60 -12.12
CA LEU A 439 26.00 -3.14 -13.24
C LEU A 439 24.53 -3.34 -12.84
N THR A 440 23.63 -3.23 -13.83
CA THR A 440 22.21 -3.59 -13.69
C THR A 440 22.04 -5.06 -13.31
N PHE A 441 20.90 -5.40 -12.73
CA PHE A 441 20.57 -6.76 -12.32
C PHE A 441 19.97 -7.55 -13.50
N THR A 442 20.20 -8.84 -13.53
CA THR A 442 19.73 -9.71 -14.62
C THR A 442 18.97 -10.93 -14.10
N GLY A 443 18.06 -11.45 -14.91
CA GLY A 443 17.20 -12.60 -14.58
C GLY A 443 15.78 -12.18 -14.19
N LYS A 444 14.84 -13.13 -14.25
CA LYS A 444 13.39 -12.91 -14.03
C LYS A 444 13.00 -12.38 -12.64
N ARG A 445 13.95 -12.30 -11.71
CA ARG A 445 13.73 -11.79 -10.36
C ARG A 445 13.99 -10.29 -10.23
N TYR A 446 14.45 -9.62 -11.30
CA TYR A 446 14.87 -8.23 -11.24
C TYR A 446 14.22 -7.45 -12.38
N TRP A 447 13.56 -6.37 -12.00
CA TRP A 447 12.99 -5.41 -12.91
C TRP A 447 13.75 -4.09 -12.77
N ASN A 448 14.58 -3.75 -13.75
CA ASN A 448 15.41 -2.53 -13.75
C ASN A 448 14.57 -1.28 -14.07
N PHE A 449 13.42 -1.17 -13.46
CA PHE A 449 12.49 -0.05 -13.63
C PHE A 449 13.03 1.24 -13.00
N TYR A 450 12.87 2.34 -13.73
CA TYR A 450 13.15 3.68 -13.24
C TYR A 450 11.93 4.59 -13.32
N GLU A 451 11.20 4.58 -14.44
CA GLU A 451 9.91 5.26 -14.61
C GLU A 451 9.16 4.77 -15.86
N TRP A 452 7.89 5.19 -16.00
CA TRP A 452 7.00 4.82 -17.11
C TRP A 452 7.30 5.62 -18.39
N ARG A 453 8.47 5.41 -18.98
CA ARG A 453 8.89 5.97 -20.29
C ARG A 453 9.65 4.93 -21.07
N GLU A 454 9.56 5.02 -22.40
CA GLU A 454 10.29 4.14 -23.30
C GLU A 454 11.80 4.16 -22.99
N GLY A 455 12.38 3.01 -22.86
CA GLY A 455 13.78 2.81 -22.48
C GLY A 455 14.11 3.02 -20.99
N LEU A 456 13.11 3.34 -20.14
CA LEU A 456 13.26 3.54 -18.69
C LEU A 456 12.31 2.62 -17.88
N SER A 457 11.27 2.06 -18.47
CA SER A 457 10.38 1.07 -17.82
C SER A 457 11.01 -0.32 -17.74
N ALA A 458 11.92 -0.66 -18.65
CA ALA A 458 12.62 -1.96 -18.73
C ALA A 458 11.68 -3.19 -18.72
N GLU A 459 10.46 -3.04 -19.24
CA GLU A 459 9.51 -4.16 -19.36
C GLU A 459 10.01 -5.23 -20.35
N ASP A 460 10.64 -4.79 -21.44
CA ASP A 460 11.29 -5.67 -22.42
C ASP A 460 12.47 -6.46 -21.82
N GLU A 461 13.22 -5.87 -20.89
CA GLU A 461 14.27 -6.57 -20.14
C GLU A 461 13.67 -7.60 -19.17
N LEU A 462 12.58 -7.25 -18.49
CA LEU A 462 11.88 -8.16 -17.60
C LEU A 462 11.34 -9.38 -18.36
N ASP A 463 10.74 -9.16 -19.52
CA ASP A 463 10.24 -10.22 -20.39
C ASP A 463 11.37 -11.10 -20.95
N ALA A 464 12.50 -10.50 -21.35
CA ALA A 464 13.67 -11.23 -21.83
C ALA A 464 14.39 -12.04 -20.73
N GLY A 465 14.27 -11.62 -19.46
CA GLY A 465 14.74 -12.35 -18.27
C GLY A 465 16.22 -12.71 -18.31
N GLU A 466 16.54 -14.00 -18.40
CA GLU A 466 17.92 -14.50 -18.38
C GLU A 466 18.75 -14.14 -19.64
N ALA A 467 18.10 -13.66 -20.70
CA ALA A 467 18.80 -13.22 -21.91
C ALA A 467 19.38 -11.79 -21.80
N VAL A 468 19.00 -11.05 -20.77
CA VAL A 468 19.49 -9.69 -20.52
C VAL A 468 20.96 -9.72 -20.08
N ILE A 469 21.77 -8.88 -20.71
CA ILE A 469 23.17 -8.68 -20.34
C ILE A 469 23.27 -7.49 -19.39
N ALA A 470 23.89 -7.70 -18.24
CA ALA A 470 24.15 -6.63 -17.27
C ALA A 470 24.98 -5.51 -17.93
N HIS A 471 24.60 -4.27 -17.72
CA HIS A 471 25.26 -3.11 -18.30
C HIS A 471 25.40 -1.98 -17.26
N GLN A 472 26.24 -1.02 -17.55
CA GLN A 472 26.35 0.21 -16.77
C GLN A 472 25.19 1.16 -17.15
N ASP A 473 24.55 1.74 -16.13
CA ASP A 473 23.42 2.64 -16.28
C ASP A 473 23.61 3.89 -15.41
N LEU A 474 23.37 5.06 -15.98
CA LEU A 474 23.50 6.35 -15.30
C LEU A 474 22.57 6.45 -14.09
N ILE A 475 21.28 6.12 -14.30
CA ILE A 475 20.24 6.33 -13.27
C ILE A 475 20.55 5.46 -12.05
N LEU A 476 20.87 4.16 -12.28
CA LEU A 476 21.24 3.24 -11.21
C LEU A 476 22.42 3.76 -10.39
N ASN A 477 23.48 4.21 -11.07
CA ASN A 477 24.72 4.65 -10.41
C ASN A 477 24.58 6.01 -9.74
N ALA A 478 23.76 6.91 -10.28
CA ALA A 478 23.44 8.18 -9.63
C ALA A 478 22.58 7.97 -8.37
N LEU A 479 21.58 7.08 -8.41
CA LEU A 479 20.80 6.67 -7.24
C LEU A 479 21.69 5.97 -6.19
N LEU A 480 22.61 5.08 -6.60
CA LEU A 480 23.58 4.46 -5.69
C LEU A 480 24.48 5.50 -5.02
N SER A 481 24.97 6.48 -5.78
CA SER A 481 25.78 7.57 -5.22
C SER A 481 24.98 8.39 -4.19
N ILE A 482 23.72 8.74 -4.49
CA ILE A 482 22.83 9.44 -3.54
C ILE A 482 22.63 8.58 -2.28
N ALA A 483 22.30 7.29 -2.44
CA ALA A 483 22.10 6.37 -1.31
C ALA A 483 23.37 6.26 -0.44
N LEU A 484 24.56 6.19 -1.04
CA LEU A 484 25.84 6.17 -0.30
C LEU A 484 26.07 7.48 0.46
N GLN A 485 25.74 8.64 -0.09
CA GLN A 485 25.81 9.91 0.63
C GLN A 485 24.84 9.95 1.82
N LYS A 486 23.60 9.41 1.65
CA LYS A 486 22.65 9.26 2.75
C LYS A 486 23.14 8.28 3.79
N MET A 487 23.75 7.15 3.39
CA MET A 487 24.38 6.19 4.30
C MET A 487 25.54 6.80 5.09
N ALA A 488 26.37 7.63 4.45
CA ALA A 488 27.45 8.34 5.14
C ALA A 488 26.87 9.27 6.22
N TRP A 489 25.82 10.01 5.91
CA TRP A 489 25.14 10.89 6.85
C TRP A 489 24.46 10.12 8.01
N ILE A 490 23.75 9.01 7.72
CA ILE A 490 23.17 8.13 8.75
C ILE A 490 24.27 7.57 9.66
N ALA A 491 25.38 7.07 9.07
CA ALA A 491 26.50 6.52 9.81
C ALA A 491 27.13 7.56 10.76
N GLU A 492 27.31 8.80 10.29
CA GLU A 492 27.78 9.92 11.12
C GLU A 492 26.87 10.16 12.33
N LYS A 493 25.54 10.19 12.12
CA LYS A 493 24.54 10.37 13.20
C LYS A 493 24.58 9.21 14.21
N LEU A 494 24.86 7.99 13.75
CA LEU A 494 24.97 6.80 14.60
C LEU A 494 26.40 6.58 15.15
N GLY A 495 27.34 7.51 14.92
CA GLY A 495 28.73 7.41 15.38
C GLY A 495 29.54 6.27 14.76
N LYS A 496 29.20 5.87 13.52
CA LYS A 496 29.85 4.79 12.77
C LYS A 496 30.88 5.36 11.78
N GLU A 497 32.08 4.79 11.75
CA GLU A 497 33.10 5.14 10.77
C GLU A 497 32.89 4.36 9.47
N THR A 498 32.77 5.07 8.32
CA THR A 498 32.58 4.46 7.00
C THR A 498 33.24 5.30 5.91
N ASP A 499 33.51 4.72 4.72
CA ASP A 499 34.00 5.44 3.53
C ASP A 499 32.87 5.59 2.46
N TYR A 500 31.62 5.59 2.87
CA TYR A 500 30.51 5.71 1.90
C TYR A 500 30.58 7.01 1.09
N PHE A 501 30.95 8.13 1.72
CA PHE A 501 31.10 9.39 1.02
C PHE A 501 32.22 9.37 -0.02
N GLY A 502 33.40 8.83 0.33
CA GLY A 502 34.51 8.68 -0.61
C GLY A 502 34.15 7.75 -1.78
N LEU A 503 33.36 6.70 -1.51
CA LEU A 503 32.89 5.79 -2.54
C LEU A 503 31.90 6.49 -3.49
N ALA A 504 30.95 7.29 -2.97
CA ALA A 504 30.03 8.09 -3.77
C ALA A 504 30.80 9.06 -4.69
N GLN A 505 31.84 9.72 -4.19
CA GLN A 505 32.69 10.61 -5.01
C GLN A 505 33.38 9.85 -6.16
N ARG A 506 33.90 8.64 -5.90
CA ARG A 506 34.52 7.81 -6.95
C ARG A 506 33.50 7.42 -8.03
N ILE A 507 32.27 7.07 -7.64
CA ILE A 507 31.17 6.78 -8.58
C ILE A 507 30.83 8.03 -9.39
N ASN A 508 30.73 9.21 -8.77
CA ASN A 508 30.44 10.47 -9.47
C ASN A 508 31.48 10.80 -10.54
N ASN A 509 32.76 10.60 -10.24
CA ASN A 509 33.84 10.80 -11.22
C ASN A 509 33.68 9.83 -12.41
N ARG A 510 33.33 8.57 -12.16
CA ARG A 510 33.11 7.59 -13.22
C ARG A 510 31.85 7.89 -14.03
N ILE A 511 30.78 8.43 -13.42
CA ILE A 511 29.58 8.89 -14.15
C ILE A 511 29.98 9.92 -15.22
N ILE A 512 30.82 10.89 -14.86
CA ILE A 512 31.33 11.90 -15.82
C ILE A 512 32.16 11.26 -16.91
N ASP A 513 33.09 10.36 -16.57
CA ASP A 513 33.95 9.71 -17.55
C ASP A 513 33.19 8.88 -18.60
N VAL A 514 32.05 8.27 -18.21
CA VAL A 514 31.33 7.27 -19.01
C VAL A 514 30.10 7.87 -19.72
N PHE A 515 29.35 8.72 -19.05
CA PHE A 515 28.04 9.14 -19.53
C PHE A 515 27.98 10.61 -19.99
N TRP A 516 28.92 11.47 -19.56
CA TRP A 516 28.88 12.89 -19.87
C TRP A 516 29.39 13.20 -21.28
N ASP A 517 28.54 13.81 -22.12
CA ASP A 517 28.95 14.41 -23.39
C ASP A 517 29.23 15.90 -23.20
N LYS A 518 30.51 16.24 -23.16
CA LYS A 518 30.96 17.60 -22.95
C LYS A 518 30.56 18.55 -24.09
N SER A 519 30.40 18.04 -25.31
CA SER A 519 30.04 18.84 -26.48
C SER A 519 28.58 19.25 -26.46
N LEU A 520 27.73 18.38 -25.94
CA LEU A 520 26.29 18.61 -25.80
C LEU A 520 25.90 19.12 -24.40
N GLY A 521 26.74 18.92 -23.38
CA GLY A 521 26.44 19.30 -22.00
C GLY A 521 25.28 18.50 -21.39
N ILE A 522 25.23 17.20 -21.67
CA ILE A 522 24.23 16.23 -21.16
C ILE A 522 24.90 14.93 -20.73
N CYS A 523 24.21 14.17 -19.90
CA CYS A 523 24.53 12.76 -19.63
C CYS A 523 23.60 11.86 -20.42
N TYR A 524 24.15 10.86 -21.09
CA TYR A 524 23.40 9.75 -21.66
C TYR A 524 23.11 8.70 -20.58
N ASN A 525 22.01 7.96 -20.74
CA ASN A 525 21.62 6.92 -19.75
C ASN A 525 22.53 5.69 -19.81
N ARG A 526 23.10 5.40 -21.01
CA ARG A 526 23.98 4.24 -21.26
C ARG A 526 25.28 4.66 -21.98
N PRO A 527 26.35 3.86 -21.86
CA PRO A 527 27.65 4.15 -22.50
C PRO A 527 27.58 4.28 -24.02
N GLU A 528 26.59 3.64 -24.68
CA GLU A 528 26.38 3.68 -26.13
C GLU A 528 25.85 5.02 -26.62
N HIS A 529 25.49 5.94 -25.72
CA HIS A 529 25.00 7.30 -26.02
C HIS A 529 23.74 7.30 -26.92
N THR A 530 22.79 6.40 -26.64
CA THR A 530 21.57 6.23 -27.45
C THR A 530 20.34 6.92 -26.87
N LEU A 531 20.28 7.09 -25.54
CA LEU A 531 19.15 7.66 -24.81
C LEU A 531 19.67 8.63 -23.74
N TYR A 532 19.00 9.78 -23.61
CA TYR A 532 19.18 10.69 -22.47
C TYR A 532 17.81 11.18 -21.99
N SER A 533 17.69 11.35 -20.67
CA SER A 533 16.40 11.61 -20.03
C SER A 533 16.50 12.75 -19.01
N GLN A 534 15.36 13.40 -18.75
CA GLN A 534 15.26 14.40 -17.68
C GLN A 534 15.60 13.78 -16.33
N LEU A 535 15.14 12.54 -16.06
CA LEU A 535 15.43 11.83 -14.82
C LEU A 535 16.94 11.59 -14.65
N GLY A 536 17.62 10.99 -15.64
CA GLY A 536 19.05 10.70 -15.56
C GLY A 536 19.89 11.96 -15.35
N ASN A 537 19.58 13.02 -16.08
CA ASN A 537 20.28 14.30 -15.99
C ASN A 537 20.00 15.03 -14.66
N SER A 538 18.78 14.96 -14.13
CA SER A 538 18.45 15.50 -12.81
C SER A 538 19.21 14.75 -11.70
N LEU A 539 19.28 13.42 -11.78
CA LEU A 539 20.02 12.60 -10.82
C LEU A 539 21.54 12.83 -10.88
N ALA A 540 22.10 13.11 -12.07
CA ALA A 540 23.51 13.47 -12.22
C ALA A 540 23.84 14.80 -11.51
N ILE A 541 22.91 15.76 -11.46
CA ILE A 541 23.04 16.99 -10.65
C ILE A 541 22.87 16.65 -9.16
N LEU A 542 21.87 15.85 -8.81
CA LEU A 542 21.56 15.53 -7.40
C LEU A 542 22.65 14.73 -6.72
N CYS A 543 23.26 13.75 -7.39
CA CYS A 543 24.39 13.01 -6.84
C CYS A 543 25.67 13.85 -6.73
N GLY A 544 25.74 14.98 -7.46
CA GLY A 544 26.89 15.89 -7.48
C GLY A 544 27.95 15.54 -8.53
N ALA A 545 27.65 14.63 -9.47
CA ALA A 545 28.52 14.35 -10.60
C ALA A 545 28.60 15.58 -11.53
N VAL A 546 27.45 16.19 -11.86
CA VAL A 546 27.40 17.47 -12.58
C VAL A 546 27.15 18.59 -11.57
N SER A 547 27.97 19.65 -11.62
CA SER A 547 27.90 20.74 -10.66
C SER A 547 28.30 22.11 -11.26
N GLY A 548 28.10 23.21 -10.51
CA GLY A 548 28.50 24.55 -10.92
C GLY A 548 27.85 25.02 -12.23
N GLN A 549 28.64 25.57 -13.16
CA GLN A 549 28.11 26.11 -14.42
C GLN A 549 27.50 25.03 -15.34
N ASP A 550 28.06 23.82 -15.31
CA ASP A 550 27.52 22.70 -16.10
C ASP A 550 26.14 22.27 -15.60
N ALA A 551 25.92 22.22 -14.28
CA ALA A 551 24.62 21.94 -13.69
C ALA A 551 23.59 23.03 -14.07
N TYR A 552 24.01 24.30 -14.04
CA TYR A 552 23.13 25.40 -14.44
C TYR A 552 22.70 25.28 -15.90
N GLN A 553 23.64 25.03 -16.82
CA GLN A 553 23.34 24.83 -18.24
C GLN A 553 22.46 23.61 -18.48
N LEU A 554 22.70 22.53 -17.74
CA LEU A 554 21.90 21.30 -17.81
C LEU A 554 20.47 21.53 -17.33
N CYS A 555 20.25 22.31 -16.26
CA CYS A 555 18.91 22.70 -15.82
C CYS A 555 18.13 23.45 -16.91
N GLU A 556 18.80 24.38 -17.63
CA GLU A 556 18.18 25.10 -18.76
C GLU A 556 17.78 24.14 -19.89
N ARG A 557 18.63 23.14 -20.17
CA ARG A 557 18.31 22.14 -21.19
C ARG A 557 17.15 21.24 -20.78
N ILE A 558 17.10 20.77 -19.54
CA ILE A 558 15.99 19.97 -19.01
C ILE A 558 14.64 20.68 -19.22
N MET A 559 14.62 22.03 -19.21
CA MET A 559 13.41 22.81 -19.41
C MET A 559 12.93 22.85 -20.86
N VAL A 560 13.84 22.82 -21.84
CA VAL A 560 13.50 23.18 -23.24
C VAL A 560 13.84 22.11 -24.28
N ASP A 561 14.63 21.09 -23.92
CA ASP A 561 15.07 20.08 -24.87
C ASP A 561 13.99 19.01 -25.06
N SER A 562 13.31 19.08 -26.20
CA SER A 562 12.22 18.16 -26.55
C SER A 562 12.69 16.76 -26.96
N GLU A 563 13.97 16.59 -27.24
CA GLU A 563 14.57 15.27 -27.55
C GLU A 563 14.95 14.50 -26.28
N MET A 564 15.04 15.20 -25.14
CA MET A 564 15.29 14.58 -23.84
C MET A 564 14.02 13.86 -23.36
N ALA A 565 14.10 12.54 -23.10
CA ALA A 565 12.97 11.76 -22.61
C ALA A 565 12.37 12.43 -21.36
N PRO A 566 11.07 12.81 -21.39
CA PRO A 566 10.48 13.60 -20.32
C PRO A 566 10.28 12.76 -19.04
N ILE A 567 10.35 13.41 -17.89
CA ILE A 567 10.09 12.80 -16.61
C ILE A 567 8.58 12.65 -16.36
N THR A 568 8.17 11.56 -15.75
CA THR A 568 6.77 11.36 -15.33
C THR A 568 6.46 12.06 -14.01
N ILE A 569 5.17 12.20 -13.71
CA ILE A 569 4.71 12.85 -12.47
C ILE A 569 5.26 12.18 -11.20
N SER A 570 5.47 10.86 -11.25
CA SER A 570 6.02 10.06 -10.14
C SER A 570 7.44 10.45 -9.74
N MET A 571 8.27 10.84 -10.73
CA MET A 571 9.69 11.15 -10.57
C MET A 571 9.99 12.65 -10.62
N GLN A 572 8.98 13.51 -10.75
CA GLN A 572 9.17 14.96 -10.86
C GLN A 572 9.95 15.57 -9.70
N CYS A 573 9.91 14.95 -8.50
CA CYS A 573 10.72 15.43 -7.38
C CYS A 573 12.21 15.53 -7.72
N PHE A 574 12.76 14.61 -8.49
CA PHE A 574 14.18 14.66 -8.86
C PHE A 574 14.50 15.85 -9.78
N LYS A 575 13.60 16.19 -10.71
CA LYS A 575 13.72 17.37 -11.56
C LYS A 575 13.66 18.66 -10.73
N TYR A 576 12.68 18.79 -9.88
CA TYR A 576 12.48 19.96 -9.05
C TYR A 576 13.62 20.15 -8.05
N ASP A 577 14.03 19.09 -7.38
CA ASP A 577 15.14 19.11 -6.43
C ASP A 577 16.47 19.46 -7.12
N ALA A 578 16.72 18.99 -8.35
CA ALA A 578 17.89 19.36 -9.12
C ALA A 578 17.90 20.86 -9.47
N TRP A 579 16.75 21.40 -9.88
CA TRP A 579 16.61 22.83 -10.14
C TRP A 579 16.81 23.66 -8.87
N LEU A 580 16.15 23.31 -7.79
CA LEU A 580 16.25 24.03 -6.51
C LEU A 580 17.63 23.93 -5.87
N LYS A 581 18.32 22.79 -6.01
CA LYS A 581 19.71 22.61 -5.57
C LYS A 581 20.67 23.51 -6.36
N THR A 582 20.40 23.70 -7.66
CA THR A 582 21.27 24.49 -8.55
C THR A 582 21.09 25.99 -8.31
N ASP A 583 19.84 26.49 -8.29
CA ASP A 583 19.52 27.89 -8.02
C ASP A 583 18.07 28.02 -7.54
N LYS A 584 17.88 28.01 -6.19
CA LYS A 584 16.56 28.08 -5.59
C LYS A 584 15.82 29.40 -5.93
N GLU A 585 16.51 30.53 -5.95
CA GLU A 585 15.87 31.83 -6.20
C GLU A 585 15.30 31.90 -7.61
N LYS A 586 16.03 31.37 -8.59
CA LYS A 586 15.60 31.35 -9.99
C LYS A 586 14.47 30.34 -10.21
N TYR A 587 14.62 29.11 -9.72
CA TYR A 587 13.76 28.01 -10.13
C TYR A 587 12.52 27.81 -9.25
N ALA A 588 12.40 28.46 -8.09
CA ALA A 588 11.21 28.32 -7.24
C ALA A 588 9.91 28.63 -7.98
N ALA A 589 9.84 29.75 -8.70
CA ALA A 589 8.66 30.11 -9.50
C ALA A 589 8.42 29.14 -10.67
N VAL A 590 9.49 28.61 -11.27
CA VAL A 590 9.40 27.64 -12.37
C VAL A 590 8.79 26.34 -11.88
N VAL A 591 9.21 25.83 -10.71
CA VAL A 591 8.65 24.63 -10.08
C VAL A 591 7.15 24.80 -9.83
N LEU A 592 6.74 25.92 -9.23
CA LEU A 592 5.32 26.19 -8.97
C LEU A 592 4.48 26.24 -10.26
N GLN A 593 4.99 26.87 -11.32
CA GLN A 593 4.33 26.92 -12.61
C GLN A 593 4.25 25.54 -13.29
N ASP A 594 5.30 24.74 -13.19
CA ASP A 594 5.32 23.38 -13.76
C ASP A 594 4.33 22.47 -13.03
N ILE A 595 4.21 22.58 -11.71
CA ILE A 595 3.18 21.89 -10.91
C ILE A 595 1.79 22.30 -11.41
N GLU A 596 1.47 23.60 -11.47
CA GLU A 596 0.15 24.05 -11.91
C GLU A 596 -0.18 23.56 -13.34
N LYS A 597 0.79 23.53 -14.24
CA LYS A 597 0.64 23.02 -15.61
C LYS A 597 0.33 21.51 -15.62
N ASN A 598 1.09 20.72 -14.87
CA ASN A 598 1.00 19.25 -14.92
C ASN A 598 -0.28 18.74 -14.24
N TYR A 599 -0.77 19.43 -13.21
CA TYR A 599 -2.00 19.04 -12.52
C TYR A 599 -3.27 19.65 -13.12
N LYS A 600 -3.13 20.53 -14.13
CA LYS A 600 -4.26 21.20 -14.78
C LYS A 600 -5.25 20.21 -15.40
N VAL A 601 -4.78 19.15 -16.04
CA VAL A 601 -5.63 18.15 -16.68
C VAL A 601 -6.57 17.48 -15.66
N MET A 602 -6.08 17.19 -14.48
CA MET A 602 -6.87 16.58 -13.40
C MET A 602 -7.96 17.55 -12.89
N MET A 603 -7.60 18.84 -12.73
CA MET A 603 -8.56 19.88 -12.35
C MET A 603 -9.62 20.12 -13.44
N ASP A 604 -9.24 20.15 -14.69
CA ASP A 604 -10.15 20.35 -15.83
C ASP A 604 -11.12 19.16 -15.99
N TYR A 605 -10.68 17.95 -15.64
CA TYR A 605 -11.53 16.76 -15.59
C TYR A 605 -12.51 16.80 -14.40
N GLY A 606 -12.24 17.61 -13.38
CA GLY A 606 -13.01 17.65 -12.14
C GLY A 606 -12.66 16.54 -11.16
N SER A 607 -11.41 16.02 -11.22
CA SER A 607 -10.92 15.03 -10.28
C SER A 607 -10.83 15.59 -8.86
N THR A 608 -11.11 14.74 -7.88
CA THR A 608 -10.92 15.04 -6.45
C THR A 608 -9.61 14.47 -5.90
N THR A 609 -8.90 13.70 -6.72
CA THR A 609 -7.65 12.99 -6.42
C THR A 609 -6.59 13.27 -7.48
N VAL A 610 -5.33 12.96 -7.19
CA VAL A 610 -4.23 13.03 -8.15
C VAL A 610 -3.94 11.65 -8.73
N TRP A 611 -3.59 11.63 -10.02
CA TRP A 611 -3.53 10.43 -10.84
C TRP A 611 -2.13 9.80 -10.85
N GLU A 612 -2.04 8.58 -11.35
CA GLU A 612 -0.79 7.84 -11.55
C GLU A 612 0.12 8.52 -12.60
N LEU A 613 -0.47 8.93 -13.72
CA LEU A 613 0.20 9.59 -14.86
C LEU A 613 -0.45 10.93 -15.19
N GLU A 614 0.17 11.67 -16.10
CA GLU A 614 -0.31 13.00 -16.56
C GLU A 614 -1.56 12.93 -17.46
N SER A 615 -1.92 11.74 -17.95
CA SER A 615 -3.07 11.49 -18.83
C SER A 615 -3.81 10.23 -18.42
N MET A 616 -5.00 10.02 -18.98
CA MET A 616 -5.82 8.81 -18.82
C MET A 616 -5.75 7.93 -20.07
N ASP A 617 -4.62 7.86 -20.74
CA ASP A 617 -4.51 7.15 -22.03
C ASP A 617 -4.50 5.62 -21.84
N GLY A 618 -4.09 5.14 -20.67
CA GLY A 618 -4.09 3.72 -20.32
C GLY A 618 -5.39 3.27 -19.67
N PRO A 619 -5.91 2.08 -20.05
CA PRO A 619 -7.14 1.55 -19.46
C PRO A 619 -6.99 1.11 -17.99
N ALA A 620 -5.75 1.00 -17.52
CA ALA A 620 -5.40 0.53 -16.18
C ALA A 620 -4.83 1.64 -15.29
N ASP A 621 -4.70 2.88 -15.78
CA ASP A 621 -4.13 3.97 -15.02
C ASP A 621 -5.04 4.35 -13.85
N SER A 622 -4.49 4.46 -12.64
CA SER A 622 -5.26 4.85 -11.48
C SER A 622 -5.51 6.35 -11.42
N LEU A 623 -6.75 6.72 -11.08
CA LEU A 623 -7.14 8.12 -10.84
C LEU A 623 -6.90 8.57 -9.39
N CYS A 624 -6.35 7.69 -8.55
CA CYS A 624 -5.95 7.99 -7.17
C CYS A 624 -4.62 7.30 -6.87
N HIS A 625 -3.50 8.05 -6.95
CA HIS A 625 -2.17 7.47 -6.77
C HIS A 625 -1.29 8.29 -5.83
N GLY A 626 -0.82 7.65 -4.76
CA GLY A 626 -0.16 8.31 -3.63
C GLY A 626 1.16 9.00 -3.98
N TRP A 627 1.95 8.48 -4.93
CA TRP A 627 3.22 9.09 -5.32
C TRP A 627 3.08 10.49 -5.95
N SER A 628 1.89 10.81 -6.48
CA SER A 628 1.63 12.09 -7.16
C SER A 628 1.23 13.22 -6.20
N ALA A 629 1.22 13.00 -4.89
CA ALA A 629 0.88 14.04 -3.90
C ALA A 629 2.02 15.06 -3.64
N LEU A 630 3.12 15.00 -4.40
CA LEU A 630 4.33 15.81 -4.27
C LEU A 630 4.12 17.34 -4.19
N PRO A 631 3.08 17.97 -4.81
CA PRO A 631 2.84 19.39 -4.65
C PRO A 631 2.77 19.86 -3.20
N ILE A 632 2.28 19.03 -2.27
CA ILE A 632 2.26 19.36 -0.83
C ILE A 632 3.65 19.74 -0.35
N TYR A 633 4.66 18.92 -0.63
CA TYR A 633 6.04 19.17 -0.22
C TYR A 633 6.55 20.51 -0.76
N TYR A 634 6.41 20.74 -2.07
CA TYR A 634 6.93 21.96 -2.71
C TYR A 634 6.23 23.23 -2.26
N TYR A 635 4.92 23.19 -2.03
CA TYR A 635 4.18 24.34 -1.50
C TYR A 635 4.60 24.71 -0.07
N HIS A 636 5.16 23.78 0.70
CA HIS A 636 5.66 24.08 2.05
C HIS A 636 7.10 24.60 2.07
N ILE A 637 7.93 24.24 1.09
CA ILE A 637 9.35 24.63 1.09
C ILE A 637 9.65 25.85 0.20
N LEU A 638 8.73 26.23 -0.67
CA LEU A 638 8.82 27.38 -1.57
C LEU A 638 7.91 28.52 -1.13
#